data_9f24e4502b40e4ffed4e2fed8f1eaebc
#
_entry.id   9f24e4502b40e4ffed4e2fed8f1eaebc
#
_cell.length_a   1.000
_cell.length_b   1.000
_cell.length_c   1.000
_cell.angle_alpha   90.00
_cell.angle_beta   90.00
_cell.angle_gamma   90.00
#
_symmetry.space_group_name_H-M   'P 1'
#
loop_
_entity.id
_entity.type
_entity.pdbx_description
1 polymer ?
#
loop_
_entity_poly.entity_id
_entity_poly.type
_entity_poly.pdbx_seq_one_letter_code
_entity_poly.pdbx_strand_id
1 'polypeptide(L)'
;MSARRLLSLSALVFSAAVCAQTPISLDQAMAHPDWIGTPVEQAWWSADSGTVYYRQKLTGSPVRATYRVGSDGASQRVENSGWAQLDEAQQSFDRSRQRALFVRQGDVFLRQLSSSSLTQITKSAEAESNPVFGSDGSVLFQRGNDWFTARNGLIEPVLQLKTENDPKKTPPTSAASAHELRLIATLARQKAEREALNKDRDDRRAGDGSGAMPATYLGSKLDISGSSLSPDGRYALVTTTEKGADEGQTGKMPKYVTESGFEEFENVRTRVGRNMPLAQKLWLVDVRTQRVRELDFSTLPGIAADPLADLRKAQKLDPLKGNRAVRMEAPAAWSADGTQVALMVRAIDNKDRWLVGVDFTGGKLNVRHRLTDPAWINWSFNEFGFLPDNRFWYLSEQSGYSHLYVGEGKAAKMLTAGNYEASSVQWNAEGSQAYFLCNRRWPGDYEVCRVNRDGSDLREMTALDGVEDFSLSPDGKRLAVRYSGSYMPVQLAVVDAGNGETRKLTDTRSAEFKAREWIEPEYVQVPSKHGAGVIWAKLYRPKNAEAGKKYPIAMFVHGAGYLQNVSARYPVYFREQMFHNLLVQQGYVVLDMDYRASEGYGRDWRTAIYRQMGHPELEDYLDGVDYMVANHQGDRANVGIYGGSYGGFMSFMALFRAPEAFKAGAALRPVTDWTSYNHEYTSNILNTPDIDPEAYRKSSPIEYVQNLKGALLISHGMMDDNVFYQDSVRLSQRLIEMKKHNWTMASYPLERHGYVQPESWYDQYRRIYELFEETLK
;
A
#
# COMPACT_ATOMS: atom_id res chain seq x y z
N MET A 1 -51.86 -70.88 34.96
CA MET A 1 -50.36 -70.93 35.01
C MET A 1 -49.83 -69.78 34.24
N SER A 2 -49.41 -68.68 34.92
CA SER A 2 -49.06 -67.39 34.39
C SER A 2 -47.57 -67.27 34.31
N ALA A 3 -47.03 -66.99 33.10
CA ALA A 3 -45.62 -66.69 32.90
C ALA A 3 -45.42 -65.19 32.77
N ARG A 4 -44.79 -64.59 33.79
CA ARG A 4 -44.35 -63.15 33.77
C ARG A 4 -43.06 -63.05 32.95
N ARG A 5 -43.06 -62.21 31.90
CA ARG A 5 -41.86 -61.76 31.21
C ARG A 5 -41.32 -60.52 31.92
N LEU A 6 -40.07 -60.63 32.39
CA LEU A 6 -39.28 -59.45 32.82
C LEU A 6 -38.68 -58.75 31.56
N LEU A 7 -39.01 -57.47 31.38
CA LEU A 7 -38.29 -56.59 30.49
C LEU A 7 -37.14 -55.91 31.26
N SER A 8 -35.91 -56.23 30.88
CA SER A 8 -34.72 -55.50 31.30
C SER A 8 -34.54 -54.24 30.45
N LEU A 9 -34.69 -53.06 31.04
CA LEU A 9 -34.33 -51.77 30.44
C LEU A 9 -32.81 -51.57 30.59
N SER A 10 -32.04 -51.71 29.46
CA SER A 10 -30.64 -51.30 29.43
C SER A 10 -30.59 -49.78 29.17
N ALA A 11 -30.24 -49.02 30.18
CA ALA A 11 -29.94 -47.59 30.02
C ALA A 11 -28.58 -47.43 29.35
N LEU A 12 -28.57 -47.00 28.09
CA LEU A 12 -27.37 -46.52 27.42
C LEU A 12 -27.01 -45.15 28.01
N VAL A 13 -25.97 -45.12 28.83
CA VAL A 13 -25.31 -43.89 29.26
C VAL A 13 -24.43 -43.43 28.10
N PHE A 14 -24.92 -42.42 27.37
CA PHE A 14 -24.06 -41.63 26.47
C PHE A 14 -23.11 -40.79 27.31
N SER A 15 -21.88 -41.23 27.52
CA SER A 15 -20.81 -40.36 28.00
C SER A 15 -20.51 -39.39 26.89
N ALA A 16 -21.01 -38.17 26.99
CA ALA A 16 -20.47 -37.05 26.22
C ALA A 16 -19.00 -36.87 26.65
N ALA A 17 -18.10 -37.33 25.85
CA ALA A 17 -16.69 -36.95 25.97
C ALA A 17 -16.64 -35.45 25.81
N VAL A 18 -16.53 -34.73 26.92
CA VAL A 18 -16.08 -33.32 26.88
C VAL A 18 -14.67 -33.40 26.29
N CYS A 19 -14.53 -33.13 25.00
CA CYS A 19 -13.23 -32.87 24.41
C CYS A 19 -12.64 -31.68 25.20
N ALA A 20 -11.71 -32.00 26.10
CA ALA A 20 -10.88 -30.96 26.72
C ALA A 20 -10.21 -30.19 25.57
N GLN A 21 -10.58 -28.94 25.41
CA GLN A 21 -10.02 -28.07 24.39
C GLN A 21 -8.51 -27.96 24.64
N THR A 22 -7.72 -28.36 23.66
CA THR A 22 -6.25 -28.41 23.78
C THR A 22 -5.69 -27.00 23.63
N PRO A 23 -4.86 -26.52 24.56
CA PRO A 23 -4.12 -25.25 24.41
C PRO A 23 -3.35 -25.23 23.08
N ILE A 24 -3.13 -24.03 22.52
CA ILE A 24 -2.30 -23.87 21.33
C ILE A 24 -0.84 -24.24 21.68
N SER A 25 -0.22 -25.09 20.87
CA SER A 25 1.22 -25.35 20.97
C SER A 25 2.02 -24.38 20.09
N LEU A 26 3.32 -24.23 20.40
CA LEU A 26 4.20 -23.39 19.60
C LEU A 26 4.33 -23.94 18.16
N ASP A 27 4.48 -25.26 18.00
CA ASP A 27 4.51 -25.91 16.70
C ASP A 27 3.31 -25.53 15.84
N GLN A 28 2.12 -25.57 16.43
CA GLN A 28 0.90 -25.28 15.69
C GLN A 28 0.73 -23.79 15.40
N ALA A 29 1.08 -22.92 16.33
CA ALA A 29 1.03 -21.47 16.13
C ALA A 29 1.94 -21.03 14.98
N MET A 30 3.09 -21.70 14.81
CA MET A 30 4.10 -21.39 13.80
C MET A 30 3.97 -22.25 12.54
N ALA A 31 3.07 -23.22 12.48
CA ALA A 31 2.84 -24.10 11.34
C ALA A 31 2.44 -23.33 10.07
N HIS A 32 2.49 -24.03 8.93
CA HIS A 32 2.01 -23.46 7.67
C HIS A 32 0.53 -23.02 7.81
N PRO A 33 0.15 -21.80 7.39
CA PRO A 33 -1.16 -21.22 7.73
C PRO A 33 -2.37 -21.94 7.12
N ASP A 34 -2.19 -22.87 6.21
CA ASP A 34 -3.28 -23.65 5.61
C ASP A 34 -4.11 -24.44 6.63
N TRP A 35 -3.56 -24.75 7.81
CA TRP A 35 -4.31 -25.38 8.89
C TRP A 35 -5.40 -24.47 9.49
N ILE A 36 -5.23 -23.15 9.38
CA ILE A 36 -6.21 -22.15 9.80
C ILE A 36 -7.42 -22.15 8.86
N GLY A 37 -7.14 -22.37 7.58
CA GLY A 37 -8.05 -22.22 6.46
C GLY A 37 -7.58 -21.12 5.51
N THR A 38 -7.91 -21.25 4.24
CA THR A 38 -7.43 -20.33 3.21
C THR A 38 -8.38 -19.15 3.05
N PRO A 39 -7.91 -17.88 3.23
CA PRO A 39 -8.76 -16.69 3.16
C PRO A 39 -9.26 -16.41 1.74
N VAL A 40 -10.30 -15.58 1.63
CA VAL A 40 -10.69 -14.94 0.38
C VAL A 40 -9.69 -13.83 0.05
N GLU A 41 -8.88 -14.01 -0.99
CA GLU A 41 -7.78 -13.08 -1.33
C GLU A 41 -8.25 -11.88 -2.17
N GLN A 42 -9.29 -12.05 -2.99
CA GLN A 42 -9.85 -11.02 -3.87
C GLN A 42 -11.33 -11.31 -4.14
N ALA A 43 -12.15 -10.27 -4.31
CA ALA A 43 -13.53 -10.41 -4.75
C ALA A 43 -13.89 -9.29 -5.77
N TRP A 44 -14.72 -9.63 -6.77
CA TRP A 44 -15.17 -8.67 -7.77
C TRP A 44 -16.51 -9.07 -8.41
N TRP A 45 -17.16 -8.13 -9.05
CA TRP A 45 -18.43 -8.33 -9.73
C TRP A 45 -18.24 -8.71 -11.20
N SER A 46 -19.17 -9.54 -11.72
CA SER A 46 -19.39 -9.59 -13.16
C SER A 46 -19.88 -8.23 -13.67
N ALA A 47 -19.61 -7.91 -14.93
CA ALA A 47 -19.97 -6.62 -15.52
C ALA A 47 -21.49 -6.36 -15.52
N ASP A 48 -22.30 -7.42 -15.54
CA ASP A 48 -23.77 -7.38 -15.45
C ASP A 48 -24.31 -7.32 -14.02
N SER A 49 -23.43 -7.25 -13.02
CA SER A 49 -23.77 -7.28 -11.60
C SER A 49 -24.42 -8.60 -11.11
N GLY A 50 -24.55 -9.62 -11.95
CA GLY A 50 -25.27 -10.85 -11.62
C GLY A 50 -24.53 -11.79 -10.69
N THR A 51 -23.21 -11.78 -10.75
CA THR A 51 -22.33 -12.74 -10.08
C THR A 51 -21.21 -12.06 -9.34
N VAL A 52 -20.90 -12.55 -8.14
CA VAL A 52 -19.67 -12.21 -7.43
C VAL A 52 -18.65 -13.31 -7.69
N TYR A 53 -17.46 -12.92 -8.14
CA TYR A 53 -16.31 -13.80 -8.23
C TYR A 53 -15.39 -13.56 -7.04
N TYR A 54 -14.71 -14.61 -6.61
CA TYR A 54 -13.61 -14.47 -5.64
C TYR A 54 -12.50 -15.48 -5.90
N ARG A 55 -11.29 -15.12 -5.45
CA ARG A 55 -10.09 -15.93 -5.57
C ARG A 55 -9.66 -16.42 -4.20
N GLN A 56 -9.25 -17.69 -4.14
CA GLN A 56 -8.82 -18.35 -2.92
C GLN A 56 -7.71 -19.36 -3.22
N LYS A 57 -6.71 -19.43 -2.35
CA LYS A 57 -5.64 -20.44 -2.42
C LYS A 57 -6.23 -21.82 -2.15
N LEU A 58 -5.77 -22.84 -2.88
CA LEU A 58 -6.08 -24.23 -2.57
C LEU A 58 -5.24 -24.72 -1.38
N THR A 59 -5.86 -25.39 -0.44
CA THR A 59 -5.17 -25.94 0.72
C THR A 59 -4.06 -26.91 0.29
N GLY A 60 -2.86 -26.75 0.85
CA GLY A 60 -1.68 -27.57 0.52
C GLY A 60 -1.07 -27.29 -0.85
N SER A 61 -1.48 -26.24 -1.56
CA SER A 61 -0.99 -25.90 -2.90
C SER A 61 -0.70 -24.39 -3.02
N PRO A 62 0.29 -23.95 -3.81
CA PRO A 62 0.48 -22.54 -4.13
C PRO A 62 -0.57 -22.02 -5.14
N VAL A 63 -1.38 -22.89 -5.74
CA VAL A 63 -2.35 -22.57 -6.78
C VAL A 63 -3.58 -21.88 -6.19
N ARG A 64 -4.10 -20.86 -6.90
CA ARG A 64 -5.36 -20.17 -6.58
C ARG A 64 -6.45 -20.66 -7.50
N ALA A 65 -7.62 -20.90 -6.93
CA ALA A 65 -8.84 -21.17 -7.68
C ALA A 65 -9.76 -19.93 -7.66
N THR A 66 -10.50 -19.75 -8.75
CA THR A 66 -11.57 -18.78 -8.84
C THR A 66 -12.90 -19.46 -8.55
N TYR A 67 -13.71 -18.80 -7.76
CA TYR A 67 -15.07 -19.23 -7.41
C TYR A 67 -16.07 -18.19 -7.88
N ARG A 68 -17.29 -18.60 -8.16
CA ARG A 68 -18.44 -17.74 -8.42
C ARG A 68 -19.52 -17.99 -7.36
N VAL A 69 -20.21 -16.93 -7.00
CA VAL A 69 -21.38 -17.00 -6.13
C VAL A 69 -22.57 -16.42 -6.89
N GLY A 70 -23.56 -17.24 -7.15
CA GLY A 70 -24.80 -16.82 -7.79
C GLY A 70 -25.81 -16.21 -6.81
N SER A 71 -26.97 -15.91 -7.29
CA SER A 71 -28.08 -15.33 -6.51
C SER A 71 -28.56 -16.23 -5.36
N ASP A 72 -28.38 -17.55 -5.48
CA ASP A 72 -28.69 -18.54 -4.44
C ASP A 72 -27.68 -18.53 -3.27
N GLY A 73 -26.53 -17.89 -3.44
CA GLY A 73 -25.47 -17.80 -2.45
C GLY A 73 -24.54 -19.02 -2.38
N ALA A 74 -24.72 -20.00 -3.26
CA ALA A 74 -23.82 -21.16 -3.33
C ALA A 74 -22.54 -20.80 -4.05
N SER A 75 -21.38 -21.11 -3.42
CA SER A 75 -20.07 -20.97 -4.04
C SER A 75 -19.78 -22.18 -4.93
N GLN A 76 -19.38 -21.90 -6.18
CA GLN A 76 -18.98 -22.92 -7.14
C GLN A 76 -17.61 -22.58 -7.71
N ARG A 77 -16.71 -23.56 -7.72
CA ARG A 77 -15.40 -23.41 -8.37
C ARG A 77 -15.60 -23.24 -9.87
N VAL A 78 -14.89 -22.31 -10.46
CA VAL A 78 -14.84 -22.12 -11.90
C VAL A 78 -13.84 -23.11 -12.49
N GLU A 79 -14.34 -24.02 -13.32
CA GLU A 79 -13.48 -24.96 -14.03
C GLU A 79 -12.72 -24.27 -15.17
N ASN A 80 -11.59 -24.87 -15.61
CA ASN A 80 -10.72 -24.27 -16.62
C ASN A 80 -11.46 -23.90 -17.92
N SER A 81 -12.47 -24.70 -18.32
CA SER A 81 -13.31 -24.42 -19.50
C SER A 81 -14.18 -23.16 -19.33
N GLY A 82 -14.50 -22.77 -18.10
CA GLY A 82 -15.27 -21.57 -17.76
C GLY A 82 -14.47 -20.28 -17.76
N TRP A 83 -13.14 -20.36 -17.70
CA TRP A 83 -12.27 -19.17 -17.59
C TRP A 83 -12.41 -18.23 -18.78
N ALA A 84 -12.66 -18.77 -19.97
CA ALA A 84 -12.86 -17.97 -21.18
C ALA A 84 -14.05 -17.00 -21.11
N GLN A 85 -14.99 -17.20 -20.19
CA GLN A 85 -16.19 -16.38 -20.03
C GLN A 85 -16.16 -15.45 -18.80
N LEU A 86 -15.10 -15.46 -17.99
CA LEU A 86 -15.02 -14.60 -16.81
C LEU A 86 -14.82 -13.13 -17.19
N ASP A 87 -15.33 -12.26 -16.36
CA ASP A 87 -14.92 -10.85 -16.33
C ASP A 87 -13.79 -10.68 -15.33
N GLU A 88 -12.90 -9.73 -15.58
CA GLU A 88 -11.78 -9.42 -14.65
C GLU A 88 -12.19 -8.36 -13.61
N ALA A 89 -11.40 -8.24 -12.57
CA ALA A 89 -11.70 -7.34 -11.45
C ALA A 89 -11.66 -5.85 -11.85
N GLN A 90 -10.72 -5.47 -12.72
CA GLN A 90 -10.60 -4.10 -13.19
C GLN A 90 -11.38 -3.93 -14.50
N GLN A 91 -12.46 -3.19 -14.43
CA GLN A 91 -13.37 -2.97 -15.56
C GLN A 91 -13.55 -1.48 -15.82
N SER A 92 -13.51 -1.08 -17.09
CA SER A 92 -13.89 0.24 -17.57
C SER A 92 -15.24 0.17 -18.28
N PHE A 93 -16.21 1.00 -17.90
CA PHE A 93 -17.53 1.01 -18.51
C PHE A 93 -17.66 2.18 -19.50
N ASP A 94 -18.44 1.96 -20.56
CA ASP A 94 -18.86 3.05 -21.42
C ASP A 94 -19.88 3.96 -20.68
N ARG A 95 -20.11 5.16 -21.21
CA ARG A 95 -21.00 6.15 -20.58
C ARG A 95 -22.43 5.63 -20.36
N SER A 96 -22.91 4.75 -21.24
CA SER A 96 -24.22 4.15 -21.11
C SER A 96 -24.25 2.95 -20.16
N ARG A 97 -23.08 2.50 -19.71
CA ARG A 97 -22.89 1.28 -18.91
C ARG A 97 -23.46 0.02 -19.53
N GLN A 98 -23.50 -0.03 -20.88
CA GLN A 98 -23.92 -1.20 -21.67
C GLN A 98 -22.74 -2.06 -22.10
N ARG A 99 -21.51 -1.54 -21.99
CA ARG A 99 -20.30 -2.23 -22.38
C ARG A 99 -19.24 -2.08 -21.31
N ALA A 100 -18.44 -3.13 -21.09
CA ALA A 100 -17.31 -3.13 -20.21
C ALA A 100 -16.04 -3.60 -20.93
N LEU A 101 -14.91 -2.99 -20.62
CA LEU A 101 -13.57 -3.36 -21.07
C LEU A 101 -12.77 -3.88 -19.90
N PHE A 102 -11.93 -4.86 -20.16
CA PHE A 102 -10.92 -5.32 -19.19
C PHE A 102 -9.74 -5.95 -19.93
N VAL A 103 -8.63 -6.14 -19.21
CA VAL A 103 -7.46 -6.86 -19.71
C VAL A 103 -7.41 -8.25 -19.07
N ARG A 104 -7.20 -9.26 -19.90
CA ARG A 104 -6.95 -10.64 -19.48
C ARG A 104 -5.72 -11.17 -20.20
N GLN A 105 -4.75 -11.67 -19.44
CA GLN A 105 -3.48 -12.23 -19.98
C GLN A 105 -2.75 -11.27 -20.95
N GLY A 106 -2.90 -9.96 -20.73
CA GLY A 106 -2.28 -8.94 -21.58
C GLY A 106 -3.11 -8.50 -22.79
N ASP A 107 -4.27 -9.12 -23.06
CA ASP A 107 -5.13 -8.72 -24.16
C ASP A 107 -6.40 -7.99 -23.69
N VAL A 108 -6.92 -7.10 -24.53
CA VAL A 108 -8.15 -6.32 -24.28
C VAL A 108 -9.37 -7.12 -24.68
N PHE A 109 -10.35 -7.17 -23.79
CA PHE A 109 -11.65 -7.79 -23.99
C PHE A 109 -12.78 -6.78 -23.84
N LEU A 110 -13.84 -6.96 -24.63
CA LEU A 110 -15.07 -6.19 -24.60
C LEU A 110 -16.25 -7.10 -24.22
N ARG A 111 -16.92 -6.81 -23.13
CA ARG A 111 -18.19 -7.41 -22.73
C ARG A 111 -19.35 -6.51 -23.19
N GLN A 112 -20.27 -7.07 -23.94
CA GLN A 112 -21.56 -6.43 -24.31
C GLN A 112 -22.63 -6.94 -23.35
N LEU A 113 -23.19 -6.08 -22.49
CA LEU A 113 -24.13 -6.52 -21.44
C LEU A 113 -25.46 -6.98 -21.96
N SER A 114 -26.01 -6.34 -23.01
CA SER A 114 -27.31 -6.69 -23.56
C SER A 114 -27.39 -8.10 -24.17
N SER A 115 -26.29 -8.61 -24.70
CA SER A 115 -26.19 -9.95 -25.33
C SER A 115 -25.34 -10.92 -24.50
N SER A 116 -24.74 -10.45 -23.41
CA SER A 116 -23.75 -11.19 -22.62
C SER A 116 -22.56 -11.72 -23.44
N SER A 117 -22.33 -11.16 -24.64
CA SER A 117 -21.23 -11.59 -25.51
C SER A 117 -19.91 -11.01 -25.04
N LEU A 118 -18.85 -11.81 -25.15
CA LEU A 118 -17.47 -11.42 -24.86
C LEU A 118 -16.67 -11.49 -26.16
N THR A 119 -16.04 -10.38 -26.52
CA THR A 119 -15.20 -10.26 -27.73
C THR A 119 -13.78 -9.95 -27.32
N GLN A 120 -12.83 -10.72 -27.79
CA GLN A 120 -11.41 -10.40 -27.68
C GLN A 120 -11.07 -9.35 -28.74
N ILE A 121 -10.60 -8.16 -28.33
CA ILE A 121 -10.27 -7.04 -29.22
C ILE A 121 -8.85 -7.16 -29.73
N THR A 122 -7.92 -7.56 -28.85
CA THR A 122 -6.50 -7.74 -29.22
C THR A 122 -6.10 -9.18 -29.01
N LYS A 123 -5.06 -9.61 -29.77
CA LYS A 123 -4.40 -10.89 -29.58
C LYS A 123 -2.96 -10.74 -30.05
N SER A 124 -2.09 -10.32 -29.15
CA SER A 124 -0.71 -10.00 -29.49
C SER A 124 0.27 -10.57 -28.46
N ALA A 125 1.56 -10.61 -28.83
CA ALA A 125 2.61 -11.04 -27.90
C ALA A 125 3.00 -9.95 -26.90
N GLU A 126 2.73 -8.70 -27.22
CA GLU A 126 2.95 -7.55 -26.34
C GLU A 126 1.69 -7.30 -25.51
N ALA A 127 1.86 -7.08 -24.22
CA ALA A 127 0.73 -6.83 -23.34
C ALA A 127 0.14 -5.43 -23.55
N GLU A 128 -1.18 -5.38 -23.63
CA GLU A 128 -1.97 -4.15 -23.58
C GLU A 128 -2.36 -3.81 -22.14
N SER A 129 -2.61 -2.52 -21.92
CA SER A 129 -3.02 -1.97 -20.62
C SER A 129 -3.96 -0.77 -20.80
N ASN A 130 -4.55 -0.32 -19.70
CA ASN A 130 -5.36 0.90 -19.62
C ASN A 130 -6.48 1.00 -20.69
N PRO A 131 -7.30 -0.06 -20.92
CA PRO A 131 -8.38 0.02 -21.86
C PRO A 131 -9.48 0.97 -21.37
N VAL A 132 -9.85 1.94 -22.21
CA VAL A 132 -10.91 2.92 -21.93
C VAL A 132 -11.78 3.12 -23.17
N PHE A 133 -13.01 3.57 -22.96
CA PHE A 133 -13.86 3.94 -24.09
C PHE A 133 -13.53 5.36 -24.55
N GLY A 134 -13.33 5.51 -25.85
CA GLY A 134 -13.30 6.80 -26.50
C GLY A 134 -14.65 7.50 -26.46
N SER A 135 -14.68 8.83 -26.55
CA SER A 135 -15.91 9.63 -26.56
C SER A 135 -16.84 9.29 -27.74
N ASP A 136 -16.28 8.71 -28.80
CA ASP A 136 -17.01 8.21 -29.99
C ASP A 136 -17.38 6.72 -29.89
N GLY A 137 -17.13 6.09 -28.75
CA GLY A 137 -17.42 4.68 -28.47
C GLY A 137 -16.40 3.69 -29.01
N SER A 138 -15.27 4.14 -29.57
CA SER A 138 -14.11 3.31 -29.88
C SER A 138 -13.44 2.78 -28.60
N VAL A 139 -12.55 1.80 -28.75
CA VAL A 139 -11.74 1.27 -27.65
C VAL A 139 -10.33 1.85 -27.75
N LEU A 140 -9.91 2.60 -26.75
CA LEU A 140 -8.54 3.10 -26.61
C LEU A 140 -7.78 2.22 -25.64
N PHE A 141 -6.52 1.92 -25.94
CA PHE A 141 -5.65 1.13 -25.06
C PHE A 141 -4.19 1.45 -25.29
N GLN A 142 -3.36 1.09 -24.33
CA GLN A 142 -1.91 1.32 -24.35
C GLN A 142 -1.17 0.00 -24.63
N ARG A 143 -0.12 0.06 -25.44
CA ARG A 143 0.87 -1.00 -25.66
C ARG A 143 2.27 -0.38 -25.53
N GLY A 144 3.03 -0.80 -24.53
CA GLY A 144 4.26 -0.09 -24.16
C GLY A 144 4.00 1.39 -23.87
N ASN A 145 4.65 2.29 -24.58
CA ASN A 145 4.43 3.73 -24.45
C ASN A 145 3.39 4.29 -25.43
N ASP A 146 2.96 3.50 -26.39
CA ASP A 146 2.10 3.94 -27.51
C ASP A 146 0.62 3.70 -27.22
N TRP A 147 -0.24 4.56 -27.74
CA TRP A 147 -1.68 4.45 -27.64
C TRP A 147 -2.31 4.04 -28.95
N PHE A 148 -3.27 3.15 -28.89
CA PHE A 148 -4.01 2.59 -30.01
C PHE A 148 -5.50 2.79 -29.87
N THR A 149 -6.21 2.79 -30.97
CA THR A 149 -7.66 2.68 -31.04
C THR A 149 -8.09 1.44 -31.78
N ALA A 150 -9.12 0.76 -31.29
CA ALA A 150 -9.81 -0.29 -32.03
C ALA A 150 -11.21 0.20 -32.40
N ARG A 151 -11.50 0.21 -33.71
CA ARG A 151 -12.76 0.64 -34.28
C ARG A 151 -13.11 -0.21 -35.50
N ASN A 152 -14.31 -0.76 -35.54
CA ASN A 152 -14.81 -1.56 -36.69
C ASN A 152 -13.83 -2.70 -37.12
N GLY A 153 -13.16 -3.31 -36.16
CA GLY A 153 -12.19 -4.39 -36.41
C GLY A 153 -10.80 -3.95 -36.88
N LEU A 154 -10.56 -2.65 -37.04
CA LEU A 154 -9.25 -2.08 -37.34
C LEU A 154 -8.60 -1.58 -36.04
N ILE A 155 -7.31 -1.88 -35.88
CA ILE A 155 -6.46 -1.36 -34.81
C ILE A 155 -5.48 -0.37 -35.42
N GLU A 156 -5.49 0.85 -34.92
CA GLU A 156 -4.66 1.95 -35.42
C GLU A 156 -3.91 2.64 -34.29
N PRO A 157 -2.66 3.07 -34.51
CA PRO A 157 -1.98 3.92 -33.55
C PRO A 157 -2.61 5.31 -33.49
N VAL A 158 -2.91 5.79 -32.28
CA VAL A 158 -3.38 7.16 -32.02
C VAL A 158 -2.23 8.06 -31.61
N LEU A 159 -1.29 7.52 -30.82
CA LEU A 159 -0.13 8.25 -30.35
C LEU A 159 1.07 7.31 -30.30
N GLN A 160 2.12 7.63 -31.01
CA GLN A 160 3.40 6.94 -30.95
C GLN A 160 4.45 7.87 -30.32
N LEU A 161 5.03 7.47 -29.18
CA LEU A 161 5.97 8.27 -28.42
C LEU A 161 7.40 7.76 -28.60
N LYS A 162 8.32 8.68 -28.93
CA LYS A 162 9.75 8.36 -29.12
C LYS A 162 10.63 9.25 -28.24
N THR A 163 11.55 8.63 -27.53
CA THR A 163 12.63 9.33 -26.79
C THR A 163 13.87 9.45 -27.65
N GLU A 164 13.67 9.99 -28.84
CA GLU A 164 14.69 10.26 -29.84
C GLU A 164 14.60 11.71 -30.29
N ASN A 165 15.63 12.22 -30.93
CA ASN A 165 15.54 13.52 -31.60
C ASN A 165 14.68 13.40 -32.84
N ASP A 166 13.82 14.37 -33.08
CA ASP A 166 13.00 14.42 -34.29
C ASP A 166 13.91 14.45 -35.53
N PRO A 167 13.89 13.43 -36.41
CA PRO A 167 14.74 13.36 -37.56
C PRO A 167 14.45 14.45 -38.60
N LYS A 168 13.27 15.10 -38.50
CA LYS A 168 12.92 16.24 -39.38
C LYS A 168 13.47 17.57 -38.86
N LYS A 169 13.75 17.69 -37.55
CA LYS A 169 14.39 18.89 -37.01
C LYS A 169 15.85 18.91 -37.33
N THR A 170 16.22 19.74 -38.30
CA THR A 170 17.61 20.01 -38.61
C THR A 170 18.27 20.59 -37.35
N PRO A 171 19.43 20.07 -36.89
CA PRO A 171 20.20 20.72 -35.83
C PRO A 171 20.42 22.20 -36.16
N PRO A 172 20.49 23.07 -35.15
CA PRO A 172 20.80 24.48 -35.37
C PRO A 172 22.05 24.54 -36.26
N THR A 173 21.97 25.30 -37.33
CA THR A 173 23.05 25.41 -38.30
C THR A 173 24.29 25.92 -37.57
N SER A 174 25.28 25.07 -37.32
CA SER A 174 26.57 25.52 -36.79
C SER A 174 27.22 26.50 -37.75
N ALA A 175 28.11 27.34 -37.26
CA ALA A 175 28.85 28.27 -38.10
C ALA A 175 29.59 27.51 -39.26
N ALA A 176 30.09 26.32 -38.98
CA ALA A 176 30.70 25.44 -39.99
C ALA A 176 29.67 24.97 -41.02
N SER A 177 28.50 24.46 -40.58
CA SER A 177 27.43 24.04 -41.49
C SER A 177 26.86 25.20 -42.31
N ALA A 178 26.72 26.41 -41.76
CA ALA A 178 26.31 27.60 -42.47
C ALA A 178 27.35 28.01 -43.52
N HIS A 179 28.64 27.86 -43.19
CA HIS A 179 29.74 28.11 -44.10
C HIS A 179 29.74 27.15 -45.28
N GLU A 180 29.62 25.85 -45.01
CA GLU A 180 29.54 24.81 -46.07
C GLU A 180 28.32 25.03 -46.98
N LEU A 181 27.12 25.26 -46.43
CA LEU A 181 25.93 25.53 -47.23
C LEU A 181 26.04 26.81 -48.06
N ARG A 182 26.81 27.79 -47.63
CA ARG A 182 27.09 29.01 -48.39
C ARG A 182 28.10 28.76 -49.54
N LEU A 183 29.09 27.92 -49.29
CA LEU A 183 30.15 27.63 -50.26
C LEU A 183 29.75 26.56 -51.27
N ILE A 184 29.04 25.52 -50.82
CA ILE A 184 28.72 24.33 -51.63
C ILE A 184 27.27 24.40 -52.06
N ALA A 185 26.98 25.00 -53.18
CA ALA A 185 25.62 25.19 -53.71
C ALA A 185 24.86 23.86 -53.90
N THR A 186 25.55 22.76 -54.16
CA THR A 186 24.95 21.43 -54.24
C THR A 186 24.36 20.99 -52.91
N LEU A 187 25.06 21.20 -51.76
CA LEU A 187 24.55 20.88 -50.44
C LEU A 187 23.36 21.74 -50.08
N ALA A 188 23.39 23.04 -50.43
CA ALA A 188 22.26 23.94 -50.22
C ALA A 188 21.02 23.50 -51.00
N ARG A 189 21.19 23.10 -52.27
CA ARG A 189 20.12 22.59 -53.14
C ARG A 189 19.57 21.25 -52.59
N GLN A 190 20.40 20.30 -52.22
CA GLN A 190 19.96 19.04 -51.64
C GLN A 190 19.19 19.22 -50.32
N LYS A 191 19.61 20.21 -49.51
CA LYS A 191 18.87 20.57 -48.30
C LYS A 191 17.49 21.10 -48.64
N ALA A 192 17.38 22.06 -49.57
CA ALA A 192 16.12 22.66 -50.02
C ALA A 192 15.17 21.59 -50.64
N GLU A 193 15.70 20.68 -51.44
CA GLU A 193 14.94 19.56 -52.02
C GLU A 193 14.37 18.63 -50.93
N ARG A 194 15.15 18.27 -49.91
CA ARG A 194 14.68 17.45 -48.79
C ARG A 194 13.60 18.17 -47.99
N GLU A 195 13.76 19.48 -47.75
CA GLU A 195 12.76 20.29 -47.04
C GLU A 195 11.46 20.39 -47.85
N ALA A 196 11.54 20.58 -49.18
CA ALA A 196 10.39 20.59 -50.06
C ALA A 196 9.64 19.25 -50.11
N LEU A 197 10.37 18.12 -50.20
CA LEU A 197 9.79 16.78 -50.18
C LEU A 197 9.16 16.44 -48.84
N ASN A 198 9.79 16.87 -47.74
CA ASN A 198 9.20 16.70 -46.40
C ASN A 198 7.90 17.52 -46.26
N LYS A 199 7.92 18.76 -46.72
CA LYS A 199 6.74 19.60 -46.71
C LYS A 199 5.59 19.01 -47.54
N ASP A 200 5.86 18.61 -48.80
CA ASP A 200 4.85 17.99 -49.66
C ASP A 200 4.25 16.73 -49.02
N ARG A 201 5.07 15.89 -48.41
CA ARG A 201 4.59 14.71 -47.68
C ARG A 201 3.73 15.06 -46.48
N ASP A 202 4.08 16.09 -45.72
CA ASP A 202 3.31 16.55 -44.58
C ASP A 202 1.98 17.22 -45.01
N ASP A 203 2.00 17.99 -46.12
CA ASP A 203 0.80 18.59 -46.72
C ASP A 203 -0.14 17.50 -47.26
N ARG A 204 0.33 16.45 -47.89
CA ARG A 204 -0.46 15.29 -48.32
C ARG A 204 -1.09 14.56 -47.14
N ARG A 205 -0.32 14.29 -46.08
CA ARG A 205 -0.82 13.68 -44.84
C ARG A 205 -1.92 14.51 -44.18
N ALA A 206 -1.78 15.83 -44.20
CA ALA A 206 -2.82 16.71 -43.66
C ALA A 206 -4.13 16.65 -44.44
N GLY A 207 -4.05 16.33 -45.76
CA GLY A 207 -5.22 16.18 -46.66
C GLY A 207 -5.78 14.77 -46.74
N ASP A 208 -5.01 13.75 -46.39
CA ASP A 208 -5.35 12.34 -46.46
C ASP A 208 -5.17 11.64 -45.11
N GLY A 209 -6.28 11.36 -44.42
CA GLY A 209 -6.29 10.70 -43.11
C GLY A 209 -6.03 9.19 -43.14
N SER A 210 -5.69 8.60 -44.34
CA SER A 210 -5.46 7.15 -44.48
C SER A 210 -4.05 6.71 -44.02
N GLY A 211 -3.12 7.63 -43.83
CA GLY A 211 -1.78 7.32 -43.39
C GLY A 211 -1.63 7.15 -41.89
N ALA A 212 -0.74 6.25 -41.44
CA ALA A 212 -0.42 6.09 -40.02
C ALA A 212 0.00 7.41 -39.37
N MET A 213 -0.44 7.66 -38.15
CA MET A 213 -0.06 8.83 -37.36
C MET A 213 1.46 8.90 -37.19
N PRO A 214 2.11 10.05 -37.46
CA PRO A 214 3.55 10.19 -37.27
C PRO A 214 3.91 10.11 -35.78
N ALA A 215 5.13 9.63 -35.51
CA ALA A 215 5.64 9.56 -34.13
C ALA A 215 5.86 10.97 -33.54
N THR A 216 5.60 11.08 -32.24
CA THR A 216 5.84 12.27 -31.43
C THR A 216 7.20 12.13 -30.74
N TYR A 217 8.12 13.05 -31.02
CA TYR A 217 9.48 13.01 -30.49
C TYR A 217 9.66 13.92 -29.28
N LEU A 218 10.15 13.36 -28.16
CA LEU A 218 10.36 14.08 -26.88
C LEU A 218 11.83 14.48 -26.68
N GLY A 219 12.75 13.92 -27.47
CA GLY A 219 14.20 14.15 -27.37
C GLY A 219 14.97 12.97 -26.76
N SER A 220 16.24 12.84 -27.11
CA SER A 220 17.06 11.65 -26.79
C SER A 220 17.58 11.57 -25.36
N LYS A 221 17.37 12.64 -24.57
CA LYS A 221 17.85 12.72 -23.17
C LYS A 221 16.80 12.34 -22.12
N LEU A 222 15.66 11.85 -22.56
CA LEU A 222 14.53 11.56 -21.70
C LEU A 222 14.14 10.10 -21.79
N ASP A 223 13.60 9.58 -20.69
CA ASP A 223 12.88 8.31 -20.62
C ASP A 223 11.42 8.59 -20.27
N ILE A 224 10.48 7.90 -20.93
CA ILE A 224 9.04 8.03 -20.63
C ILE A 224 8.76 7.24 -19.35
N SER A 225 8.19 7.92 -18.35
CA SER A 225 7.77 7.30 -17.10
C SER A 225 6.27 7.03 -17.03
N GLY A 226 5.47 7.60 -17.93
CA GLY A 226 4.05 7.34 -18.05
C GLY A 226 3.37 8.21 -19.09
N SER A 227 2.19 7.80 -19.53
CA SER A 227 1.35 8.59 -20.42
C SER A 227 -0.12 8.35 -20.14
N SER A 228 -0.96 9.34 -20.48
CA SER A 228 -2.41 9.26 -20.37
C SER A 228 -3.05 9.99 -21.55
N LEU A 229 -4.05 9.38 -22.20
CA LEU A 229 -4.74 9.91 -23.36
C LEU A 229 -6.15 10.37 -22.98
N SER A 230 -6.57 11.52 -23.48
CA SER A 230 -7.94 12.00 -23.29
C SER A 230 -8.97 11.07 -23.99
N PRO A 231 -10.18 10.91 -23.44
CA PRO A 231 -11.24 10.09 -24.06
C PRO A 231 -11.60 10.47 -25.49
N ASP A 232 -11.41 11.73 -25.88
CA ASP A 232 -11.62 12.19 -27.27
C ASP A 232 -10.40 11.93 -28.19
N GLY A 233 -9.32 11.33 -27.67
CA GLY A 233 -8.10 11.03 -28.41
C GLY A 233 -7.28 12.26 -28.83
N ARG A 234 -7.65 13.46 -28.38
CA ARG A 234 -7.04 14.71 -28.85
C ARG A 234 -5.82 15.12 -28.09
N TYR A 235 -5.82 14.96 -26.77
CA TYR A 235 -4.73 15.39 -25.92
C TYR A 235 -4.11 14.22 -25.19
N ALA A 236 -2.80 14.22 -25.07
CA ALA A 236 -2.10 13.30 -24.19
C ALA A 236 -1.22 14.07 -23.20
N LEU A 237 -1.14 13.54 -22.00
CA LEU A 237 -0.17 13.94 -20.98
C LEU A 237 0.91 12.88 -20.91
N VAL A 238 2.16 13.30 -20.97
CA VAL A 238 3.32 12.40 -20.93
C VAL A 238 4.24 12.86 -19.81
N THR A 239 4.65 11.94 -18.97
CA THR A 239 5.66 12.18 -17.94
C THR A 239 6.98 11.57 -18.34
N THR A 240 8.07 12.31 -18.11
CA THR A 240 9.42 11.86 -18.44
C THR A 240 10.37 12.11 -17.29
N THR A 241 11.42 11.30 -17.22
CA THR A 241 12.59 11.49 -16.36
C THR A 241 13.82 11.76 -17.21
N GLU A 242 14.89 12.28 -16.61
CA GLU A 242 16.16 12.46 -17.28
C GLU A 242 16.86 11.10 -17.44
N LYS A 243 17.32 10.82 -18.66
CA LYS A 243 17.99 9.56 -19.01
C LYS A 243 19.38 9.47 -18.38
N GLY A 244 19.68 8.31 -17.77
CA GLY A 244 20.99 8.06 -17.18
C GLY A 244 21.26 8.86 -15.91
N ALA A 245 20.20 9.28 -15.20
CA ALA A 245 20.35 9.88 -13.88
C ALA A 245 21.04 8.90 -12.92
N ASP A 246 21.88 9.44 -12.04
CA ASP A 246 22.57 8.63 -11.03
C ASP A 246 21.58 8.11 -9.98
N GLU A 247 21.37 6.80 -9.98
CA GLU A 247 20.51 6.12 -9.01
C GLU A 247 21.23 5.80 -7.68
N GLY A 248 22.51 6.20 -7.57
CA GLY A 248 23.35 5.93 -6.42
C GLY A 248 23.94 4.52 -6.40
N GLN A 249 24.83 4.28 -5.43
CA GLN A 249 25.50 3.00 -5.28
C GLN A 249 24.54 1.96 -4.69
N THR A 250 24.33 0.87 -5.41
CA THR A 250 23.59 -0.31 -4.94
C THR A 250 24.45 -1.14 -3.98
N GLY A 251 23.78 -1.85 -3.06
CA GLY A 251 24.40 -2.87 -2.21
C GLY A 251 24.44 -4.24 -2.91
N LYS A 252 25.22 -5.17 -2.36
CA LYS A 252 25.21 -6.58 -2.74
C LYS A 252 24.84 -7.43 -1.55
N MET A 253 23.86 -8.28 -1.73
CA MET A 253 23.40 -9.24 -0.71
C MET A 253 23.90 -10.63 -1.08
N PRO A 254 24.71 -11.26 -0.21
CA PRO A 254 25.16 -12.63 -0.45
C PRO A 254 24.07 -13.64 -0.13
N LYS A 255 23.96 -14.68 -0.95
CA LYS A 255 23.17 -15.88 -0.76
C LYS A 255 24.11 -17.04 -0.53
N TYR A 256 24.20 -17.53 0.70
CA TYR A 256 25.14 -18.58 1.07
C TYR A 256 24.62 -20.00 0.86
N VAL A 257 23.29 -20.16 0.80
CA VAL A 257 22.63 -21.43 0.53
C VAL A 257 21.84 -21.31 -0.77
N THR A 258 22.28 -22.00 -1.82
CA THR A 258 21.74 -21.87 -3.18
C THR A 258 21.64 -23.24 -3.85
N GLU A 259 20.84 -23.36 -4.90
CA GLU A 259 20.73 -24.57 -5.71
C GLU A 259 22.03 -24.92 -6.43
N SER A 260 22.85 -23.92 -6.78
CA SER A 260 24.14 -24.11 -7.43
C SER A 260 25.23 -24.70 -6.52
N GLY A 261 25.03 -24.65 -5.20
CA GLY A 261 26.02 -25.04 -4.19
C GLY A 261 27.16 -24.05 -4.00
N PHE A 262 27.13 -22.90 -4.67
CA PHE A 262 28.08 -21.82 -4.51
C PHE A 262 27.36 -20.57 -4.01
N GLU A 263 28.07 -19.68 -3.32
CA GLU A 263 27.50 -18.39 -2.95
C GLU A 263 27.18 -17.53 -4.19
N GLU A 264 26.00 -16.91 -4.14
CA GLU A 264 25.49 -16.02 -5.16
C GLU A 264 25.29 -14.62 -4.59
N PHE A 265 25.20 -13.60 -5.46
CA PHE A 265 25.01 -12.21 -5.03
C PHE A 265 23.80 -11.62 -5.75
N GLU A 266 22.92 -10.98 -4.98
CA GLU A 266 21.80 -10.19 -5.50
C GLU A 266 22.08 -8.70 -5.29
N ASN A 267 21.81 -7.88 -6.33
CA ASN A 267 21.86 -6.43 -6.17
C ASN A 267 20.65 -5.98 -5.35
N VAL A 268 20.90 -5.15 -4.35
CA VAL A 268 19.86 -4.58 -3.50
C VAL A 268 19.88 -3.07 -3.59
N ARG A 269 18.78 -2.44 -3.16
CA ARG A 269 18.59 -1.00 -3.22
C ARG A 269 19.74 -0.21 -2.59
N THR A 270 19.86 1.04 -2.97
CA THR A 270 20.78 1.99 -2.33
C THR A 270 20.20 2.52 -1.01
N ARG A 271 20.91 3.39 -0.32
CA ARG A 271 20.57 3.94 1.00
C ARG A 271 19.87 5.29 0.88
N VAL A 272 19.26 5.75 1.99
CA VAL A 272 18.63 7.06 2.08
C VAL A 272 19.60 8.19 1.66
N GLY A 273 19.08 9.14 0.92
CA GLY A 273 19.86 10.28 0.38
C GLY A 273 20.73 9.95 -0.82
N ARG A 274 20.81 8.66 -1.26
CA ARG A 274 21.63 8.21 -2.39
C ARG A 274 20.81 7.81 -3.62
N ASN A 275 19.53 7.56 -3.48
CA ASN A 275 18.60 7.21 -4.55
C ASN A 275 17.33 8.06 -4.45
N MET A 276 17.49 9.35 -4.48
CA MET A 276 16.33 10.24 -4.50
C MET A 276 15.43 9.91 -5.70
N PRO A 277 14.10 9.95 -5.53
CA PRO A 277 13.18 9.80 -6.64
C PRO A 277 13.52 10.77 -7.76
N LEU A 278 13.54 10.28 -9.01
CA LEU A 278 13.84 11.12 -10.15
C LEU A 278 12.76 12.18 -10.33
N ALA A 279 13.19 13.43 -10.52
CA ALA A 279 12.31 14.51 -10.91
C ALA A 279 11.64 14.20 -12.25
N GLN A 280 10.36 14.50 -12.36
CA GLN A 280 9.61 14.30 -13.59
C GLN A 280 9.32 15.64 -14.28
N LYS A 281 9.31 15.61 -15.61
CA LYS A 281 8.73 16.64 -16.46
C LYS A 281 7.38 16.19 -16.96
N LEU A 282 6.50 17.15 -17.21
CA LEU A 282 5.16 16.89 -17.72
C LEU A 282 5.01 17.56 -19.09
N TRP A 283 4.55 16.81 -20.05
CA TRP A 283 4.33 17.26 -21.42
C TRP A 283 2.87 17.18 -21.81
N LEU A 284 2.37 18.22 -22.44
CA LEU A 284 1.09 18.23 -23.15
C LEU A 284 1.35 18.00 -24.64
N VAL A 285 0.73 16.96 -25.17
CA VAL A 285 0.74 16.63 -26.60
C VAL A 285 -0.64 16.87 -27.17
N ASP A 286 -0.77 17.77 -28.15
CA ASP A 286 -1.93 17.82 -29.03
C ASP A 286 -1.69 16.78 -30.13
N VAL A 287 -2.38 15.65 -30.04
CA VAL A 287 -2.21 14.49 -30.91
C VAL A 287 -2.53 14.83 -32.37
N ARG A 288 -3.54 15.66 -32.60
CA ARG A 288 -3.98 16.04 -33.95
C ARG A 288 -2.97 16.93 -34.68
N THR A 289 -2.38 17.88 -33.95
CA THR A 289 -1.42 18.85 -34.54
C THR A 289 0.03 18.44 -34.32
N GLN A 290 0.30 17.36 -33.60
CA GLN A 290 1.62 16.88 -33.20
C GLN A 290 2.43 17.94 -32.42
N ARG A 291 1.73 18.86 -31.77
CA ARG A 291 2.36 19.92 -30.98
C ARG A 291 2.68 19.42 -29.58
N VAL A 292 3.95 19.47 -29.21
CA VAL A 292 4.44 19.10 -27.88
C VAL A 292 4.80 20.37 -27.11
N ARG A 293 4.37 20.44 -25.85
CA ARG A 293 4.66 21.55 -24.94
C ARG A 293 4.98 21.00 -23.55
N GLU A 294 6.12 21.41 -23.00
CA GLU A 294 6.43 21.20 -21.59
C GLU A 294 5.52 22.07 -20.72
N LEU A 295 4.91 21.49 -19.68
CA LEU A 295 4.09 22.22 -18.71
C LEU A 295 4.97 22.67 -17.54
N ASP A 296 4.90 23.96 -17.24
CA ASP A 296 5.76 24.58 -16.25
C ASP A 296 5.17 24.46 -14.83
N PHE A 297 5.95 23.87 -13.93
CA PHE A 297 5.61 23.76 -12.50
C PHE A 297 5.93 25.01 -11.68
N SER A 298 6.62 26.00 -12.24
CA SER A 298 7.00 27.24 -11.51
C SER A 298 5.81 28.04 -10.98
N THR A 299 4.63 27.80 -11.56
CA THR A 299 3.37 28.47 -11.17
C THR A 299 2.70 27.83 -9.95
N LEU A 300 3.18 26.67 -9.47
CA LEU A 300 2.62 26.01 -8.31
C LEU A 300 2.91 26.81 -7.04
N PRO A 301 1.90 27.14 -6.22
CA PRO A 301 2.10 27.95 -5.02
C PRO A 301 3.04 27.24 -4.03
N GLY A 302 4.10 27.93 -3.61
CA GLY A 302 5.10 27.44 -2.67
C GLY A 302 6.15 26.52 -3.26
N ILE A 303 6.17 26.28 -4.59
CA ILE A 303 7.16 25.37 -5.22
C ILE A 303 8.61 25.82 -5.02
N ALA A 304 8.87 27.12 -4.97
CA ALA A 304 10.19 27.70 -4.74
C ALA A 304 10.54 27.86 -3.24
N ALA A 305 9.61 27.59 -2.34
CA ALA A 305 9.89 27.64 -0.91
C ALA A 305 10.73 26.41 -0.47
N ASP A 306 11.75 26.65 0.35
CA ASP A 306 12.51 25.56 0.97
C ASP A 306 11.97 25.29 2.38
N PRO A 307 11.20 24.23 2.59
CA PRO A 307 10.66 23.88 3.91
C PRO A 307 11.76 23.43 4.90
N LEU A 308 12.98 23.16 4.43
CA LEU A 308 14.12 22.71 5.22
C LEU A 308 15.24 23.77 5.30
N ALA A 309 14.93 25.04 5.00
CA ALA A 309 15.91 26.14 4.94
C ALA A 309 16.72 26.31 6.24
N ASP A 310 16.06 26.21 7.40
CA ASP A 310 16.73 26.34 8.70
C ASP A 310 17.69 25.18 8.96
N LEU A 311 17.32 23.97 8.58
CA LEU A 311 18.18 22.78 8.69
C LEU A 311 19.38 22.89 7.76
N ARG A 312 19.19 23.27 6.50
CA ARG A 312 20.30 23.52 5.54
C ARG A 312 21.26 24.56 6.09
N LYS A 313 20.75 25.66 6.60
CA LYS A 313 21.56 26.73 7.22
C LYS A 313 22.35 26.20 8.42
N ALA A 314 21.75 25.40 9.29
CA ALA A 314 22.44 24.80 10.44
C ALA A 314 23.59 23.89 10.02
N GLN A 315 23.44 23.18 8.91
CA GLN A 315 24.48 22.30 8.33
C GLN A 315 25.45 23.03 7.39
N LYS A 316 25.31 24.34 7.22
CA LYS A 316 26.12 25.16 6.29
C LYS A 316 26.03 24.69 4.83
N LEU A 317 24.89 24.12 4.45
CA LEU A 317 24.58 23.71 3.09
C LEU A 317 24.07 24.91 2.28
N ASP A 318 24.26 24.84 0.97
CA ASP A 318 23.73 25.86 0.05
C ASP A 318 22.20 25.94 0.17
N PRO A 319 21.61 27.16 0.10
CA PRO A 319 20.18 27.33 -0.04
C PRO A 319 19.65 26.62 -1.29
N LEU A 320 18.39 26.20 -1.22
CA LEU A 320 17.72 25.66 -2.40
C LEU A 320 17.74 26.68 -3.55
N LYS A 321 18.19 26.25 -4.73
CA LYS A 321 18.22 27.09 -5.94
C LYS A 321 17.07 26.69 -6.87
N GLY A 322 16.15 27.60 -7.12
CA GLY A 322 15.02 27.38 -8.03
C GLY A 322 13.86 26.64 -7.38
N ASN A 323 13.10 25.93 -8.20
CA ASN A 323 11.93 25.16 -7.76
C ASN A 323 12.33 23.81 -7.19
N ARG A 324 11.57 23.33 -6.22
CA ARG A 324 11.70 21.94 -5.74
C ARG A 324 11.36 20.97 -6.86
N ALA A 325 12.07 19.85 -6.91
CA ALA A 325 11.78 18.77 -7.81
C ALA A 325 10.41 18.14 -7.49
N VAL A 326 9.69 17.73 -8.53
CA VAL A 326 8.35 17.15 -8.41
C VAL A 326 8.22 15.84 -9.19
N ARG A 327 7.19 15.06 -8.82
CA ARG A 327 6.75 13.89 -9.58
C ARG A 327 5.23 13.74 -9.52
N MET A 328 4.67 12.94 -10.43
CA MET A 328 3.26 12.55 -10.38
C MET A 328 3.07 11.47 -9.32
N GLU A 329 2.06 11.62 -8.49
CA GLU A 329 1.77 10.68 -7.39
C GLU A 329 0.74 9.62 -7.76
N ALA A 330 -0.15 9.93 -8.69
CA ALA A 330 -1.22 9.05 -9.15
C ALA A 330 -1.46 9.20 -10.65
N PRO A 331 -2.12 8.23 -11.31
CA PRO A 331 -2.54 8.35 -12.69
C PRO A 331 -3.44 9.58 -12.91
N ALA A 332 -3.37 10.16 -14.10
CA ALA A 332 -4.24 11.28 -14.49
C ALA A 332 -5.71 10.84 -14.52
N ALA A 333 -6.59 11.64 -13.95
CA ALA A 333 -8.03 11.47 -14.05
C ALA A 333 -8.61 12.41 -15.11
N TRP A 334 -9.34 11.85 -16.09
CA TRP A 334 -10.04 12.61 -17.13
C TRP A 334 -11.52 12.70 -16.80
N SER A 335 -12.15 13.84 -17.16
CA SER A 335 -13.59 13.91 -17.22
C SER A 335 -14.12 13.03 -18.37
N ALA A 336 -15.35 12.53 -18.24
CA ALA A 336 -15.93 11.60 -19.21
C ALA A 336 -16.04 12.16 -20.64
N ASP A 337 -16.09 13.49 -20.78
CA ASP A 337 -16.14 14.19 -22.08
C ASP A 337 -14.73 14.60 -22.58
N GLY A 338 -13.68 14.33 -21.83
CA GLY A 338 -12.29 14.68 -22.17
C GLY A 338 -11.96 16.17 -22.08
N THR A 339 -12.88 17.01 -21.61
CA THR A 339 -12.69 18.47 -21.56
C THR A 339 -11.87 18.91 -20.35
N GLN A 340 -11.74 18.08 -19.33
CA GLN A 340 -10.97 18.34 -18.13
C GLN A 340 -10.07 17.16 -17.80
N VAL A 341 -8.94 17.48 -17.16
CA VAL A 341 -8.04 16.51 -16.57
C VAL A 341 -7.58 17.00 -15.21
N ALA A 342 -7.35 16.08 -14.29
CA ALA A 342 -6.72 16.34 -13.02
C ALA A 342 -5.48 15.46 -12.85
N LEU A 343 -4.46 16.02 -12.21
CA LEU A 343 -3.19 15.37 -11.87
C LEU A 343 -2.87 15.64 -10.42
N MET A 344 -2.26 14.68 -9.75
CA MET A 344 -1.66 14.87 -8.44
C MET A 344 -0.14 15.02 -8.58
N VAL A 345 0.37 16.19 -8.26
CA VAL A 345 1.80 16.53 -8.28
C VAL A 345 2.32 16.56 -6.85
N ARG A 346 3.41 15.88 -6.58
CA ARG A 346 4.07 15.83 -5.27
C ARG A 346 5.47 16.44 -5.37
N ALA A 347 5.83 17.31 -4.44
CA ALA A 347 7.23 17.66 -4.22
C ALA A 347 8.01 16.42 -3.73
N ILE A 348 9.25 16.24 -4.17
CA ILE A 348 10.05 15.04 -3.82
C ILE A 348 10.26 14.93 -2.31
N ASP A 349 10.33 16.06 -1.60
CA ASP A 349 10.41 16.11 -0.14
C ASP A 349 9.11 15.72 0.58
N ASN A 350 8.02 15.48 -0.17
CA ASN A 350 6.68 15.11 0.30
C ASN A 350 6.07 16.07 1.35
N LYS A 351 6.45 17.35 1.30
CA LYS A 351 5.89 18.38 2.19
C LYS A 351 4.82 19.24 1.51
N ASP A 352 4.68 19.10 0.20
CA ASP A 352 3.63 19.71 -0.60
C ASP A 352 3.10 18.74 -1.66
N ARG A 353 1.79 18.79 -1.84
CA ARG A 353 1.05 18.03 -2.84
C ARG A 353 -0.01 18.93 -3.47
N TRP A 354 -0.07 18.95 -4.80
CA TRP A 354 -1.02 19.76 -5.56
C TRP A 354 -1.92 18.89 -6.41
N LEU A 355 -3.20 19.14 -6.40
CA LEU A 355 -4.12 18.69 -7.41
C LEU A 355 -4.26 19.80 -8.44
N VAL A 356 -3.95 19.50 -9.70
CA VAL A 356 -3.91 20.49 -10.78
C VAL A 356 -4.75 20.06 -11.97
N GLY A 357 -5.39 21.01 -12.63
CA GLY A 357 -5.94 20.85 -13.97
C GLY A 357 -4.98 21.39 -15.02
N VAL A 358 -5.26 21.09 -16.30
CA VAL A 358 -4.49 21.58 -17.45
C VAL A 358 -5.37 22.45 -18.34
N ASP A 359 -4.94 23.67 -18.62
CA ASP A 359 -5.46 24.48 -19.71
C ASP A 359 -4.81 24.01 -21.03
N PHE A 360 -5.52 23.26 -21.83
CA PHE A 360 -5.02 22.69 -23.08
C PHE A 360 -4.64 23.77 -24.13
N THR A 361 -5.31 24.91 -24.12
CA THR A 361 -5.06 26.01 -25.06
C THR A 361 -3.84 26.83 -24.63
N GLY A 362 -3.84 27.30 -23.40
CA GLY A 362 -2.78 28.10 -22.83
C GLY A 362 -1.52 27.30 -22.49
N GLY A 363 -1.65 26.00 -22.26
CA GLY A 363 -0.55 25.12 -21.78
C GLY A 363 -0.10 25.51 -20.39
N LYS A 364 -1.06 25.71 -19.47
CA LYS A 364 -0.81 26.12 -18.08
C LYS A 364 -1.44 25.15 -17.10
N LEU A 365 -0.85 25.05 -15.92
CA LEU A 365 -1.41 24.33 -14.80
C LEU A 365 -2.34 25.23 -13.98
N ASN A 366 -3.51 24.72 -13.61
CA ASN A 366 -4.49 25.40 -12.76
C ASN A 366 -4.61 24.62 -11.45
N VAL A 367 -4.25 25.24 -10.32
CA VAL A 367 -4.28 24.58 -9.02
C VAL A 367 -5.72 24.47 -8.51
N ARG A 368 -6.17 23.24 -8.30
CA ARG A 368 -7.49 22.90 -7.72
C ARG A 368 -7.43 22.76 -6.20
N HIS A 369 -6.34 22.17 -5.69
CA HIS A 369 -6.09 21.99 -4.26
C HIS A 369 -4.59 21.94 -3.98
N ARG A 370 -4.18 22.38 -2.79
CA ARG A 370 -2.83 22.21 -2.25
C ARG A 370 -2.92 21.69 -0.83
N LEU A 371 -2.25 20.59 -0.56
CA LEU A 371 -2.01 20.07 0.79
C LEU A 371 -0.54 20.36 1.16
N THR A 372 -0.31 20.87 2.36
CA THR A 372 1.02 21.15 2.89
C THR A 372 1.14 20.56 4.29
N ASP A 373 2.25 19.90 4.58
CA ASP A 373 2.57 19.39 5.90
C ASP A 373 4.05 19.67 6.24
N PRO A 374 4.38 20.24 7.41
CA PRO A 374 5.76 20.50 7.79
C PRO A 374 6.56 19.23 8.05
N ALA A 375 5.90 18.11 8.41
CA ALA A 375 6.51 16.81 8.58
C ALA A 375 6.50 16.05 7.24
N TRP A 376 5.40 15.40 6.91
CA TRP A 376 5.18 14.75 5.60
C TRP A 376 3.70 14.46 5.38
N ILE A 377 3.27 14.46 4.11
CA ILE A 377 1.93 14.09 3.68
C ILE A 377 1.83 12.57 3.62
N ASN A 378 0.69 11.99 4.04
CA ASN A 378 0.45 10.56 4.00
C ASN A 378 0.68 9.96 2.60
N TRP A 379 1.23 8.76 2.54
CA TRP A 379 1.38 8.00 1.28
C TRP A 379 0.05 7.46 0.74
N SER A 380 -0.95 7.32 1.62
CA SER A 380 -2.34 6.95 1.30
C SER A 380 -3.19 8.18 0.96
N PHE A 381 -4.49 7.97 0.72
CA PHE A 381 -5.49 9.03 0.48
C PHE A 381 -5.22 9.85 -0.79
N ASN A 382 -4.76 9.18 -1.85
CA ASN A 382 -4.41 9.80 -3.14
C ASN A 382 -5.56 9.73 -4.16
N GLU A 383 -6.77 9.43 -3.73
CA GLU A 383 -7.92 9.26 -4.60
C GLU A 383 -8.50 10.61 -4.99
N PHE A 384 -8.74 10.78 -6.28
CA PHE A 384 -9.42 11.94 -6.86
C PHE A 384 -10.01 11.58 -8.23
N GLY A 385 -10.94 12.40 -8.71
CA GLY A 385 -11.54 12.16 -10.01
C GLY A 385 -12.65 13.14 -10.33
N PHE A 386 -13.42 12.79 -11.37
CA PHE A 386 -14.58 13.55 -11.81
C PHE A 386 -15.85 12.73 -11.66
N LEU A 387 -16.92 13.38 -11.25
CA LEU A 387 -18.26 12.86 -11.31
C LEU A 387 -18.80 12.92 -12.76
N PRO A 388 -19.89 12.21 -13.10
CA PRO A 388 -20.46 12.23 -14.47
C PRO A 388 -20.84 13.63 -14.98
N ASP A 389 -21.06 14.59 -14.09
CA ASP A 389 -21.36 15.99 -14.40
C ASP A 389 -20.12 16.90 -14.38
N ASN A 390 -18.92 16.32 -14.45
CA ASN A 390 -17.61 16.96 -14.47
C ASN A 390 -17.25 17.71 -13.18
N ARG A 391 -17.96 17.53 -12.07
CA ARG A 391 -17.51 18.03 -10.77
C ARG A 391 -16.32 17.24 -10.28
N PHE A 392 -15.32 17.94 -9.75
CA PHE A 392 -14.12 17.35 -9.19
C PHE A 392 -14.36 16.89 -7.75
N TRP A 393 -13.78 15.75 -7.36
CA TRP A 393 -13.78 15.23 -6.02
C TRP A 393 -12.37 14.73 -5.64
N TYR A 394 -12.04 14.71 -4.35
CA TYR A 394 -10.74 14.24 -3.86
C TYR A 394 -10.77 13.90 -2.37
N LEU A 395 -9.81 13.09 -1.94
CA LEU A 395 -9.48 12.92 -0.52
C LEU A 395 -8.40 13.92 -0.09
N SER A 396 -8.49 14.38 1.15
CA SER A 396 -7.47 15.23 1.76
C SER A 396 -7.50 15.14 3.27
N GLU A 397 -6.31 15.13 3.89
CA GLU A 397 -6.12 15.19 5.34
C GLU A 397 -5.91 16.62 5.87
N GLN A 398 -6.31 17.64 5.13
CA GLN A 398 -6.15 19.05 5.52
C GLN A 398 -6.80 19.43 6.86
N SER A 399 -7.80 18.68 7.30
CA SER A 399 -8.50 18.84 8.58
C SER A 399 -7.92 18.02 9.74
N GLY A 400 -6.82 17.27 9.50
CA GLY A 400 -6.20 16.36 10.46
C GLY A 400 -6.53 14.89 10.25
N TYR A 401 -7.62 14.59 9.55
CA TYR A 401 -8.03 13.25 9.11
C TYR A 401 -8.35 13.26 7.62
N SER A 402 -8.26 12.10 6.97
CA SER A 402 -8.65 11.97 5.57
C SER A 402 -10.16 12.09 5.41
N HIS A 403 -10.59 13.05 4.62
CA HIS A 403 -12.01 13.28 4.32
C HIS A 403 -12.26 13.48 2.83
N LEU A 404 -13.50 13.18 2.41
CA LEU A 404 -13.98 13.35 1.05
C LEU A 404 -14.46 14.77 0.80
N TYR A 405 -13.95 15.37 -0.27
CA TYR A 405 -14.31 16.72 -0.73
C TYR A 405 -14.88 16.69 -2.15
N VAL A 406 -15.85 17.55 -2.44
CA VAL A 406 -16.38 17.82 -3.79
C VAL A 406 -16.28 19.31 -4.08
N GLY A 407 -15.72 19.66 -5.24
CA GLY A 407 -15.46 21.04 -5.67
C GLY A 407 -13.98 21.37 -5.69
N GLU A 408 -13.64 22.65 -5.79
CA GLU A 408 -12.27 23.14 -5.97
C GLU A 408 -11.96 24.32 -5.06
N GLY A 409 -10.70 24.39 -4.60
CA GLY A 409 -10.19 25.50 -3.80
C GLY A 409 -11.08 25.79 -2.59
N LYS A 410 -11.39 27.06 -2.37
CA LYS A 410 -12.22 27.51 -1.24
C LYS A 410 -13.72 27.14 -1.37
N ALA A 411 -14.16 26.76 -2.56
CA ALA A 411 -15.54 26.33 -2.80
C ALA A 411 -15.73 24.81 -2.60
N ALA A 412 -14.67 24.07 -2.34
CA ALA A 412 -14.75 22.64 -2.06
C ALA A 412 -15.54 22.40 -0.77
N LYS A 413 -16.54 21.51 -0.87
CA LYS A 413 -17.36 21.10 0.26
C LYS A 413 -16.81 19.77 0.81
N MET A 414 -16.51 19.73 2.10
CA MET A 414 -16.22 18.52 2.83
C MET A 414 -17.53 17.73 3.05
N LEU A 415 -17.61 16.50 2.56
CA LEU A 415 -18.79 15.64 2.69
C LEU A 415 -18.78 14.80 3.95
N THR A 416 -17.58 14.51 4.45
CA THR A 416 -17.36 13.72 5.66
C THR A 416 -16.64 14.57 6.70
N ALA A 417 -16.96 14.43 7.96
CA ALA A 417 -16.34 15.19 9.05
C ALA A 417 -16.31 14.37 10.32
N GLY A 418 -15.30 14.57 11.15
CA GLY A 418 -15.12 13.88 12.43
C GLY A 418 -13.69 13.41 12.65
N ASN A 419 -13.45 12.73 13.77
CA ASN A 419 -12.14 12.14 14.11
C ASN A 419 -12.07 10.71 13.58
N TYR A 420 -12.10 10.55 12.28
CA TYR A 420 -12.01 9.28 11.59
C TYR A 420 -11.48 9.48 10.15
N GLU A 421 -11.01 8.43 9.54
CA GLU A 421 -10.47 8.44 8.19
C GLU A 421 -11.46 7.88 7.17
N ALA A 422 -11.57 8.53 6.00
CA ALA A 422 -12.26 8.04 4.83
C ALA A 422 -11.24 7.61 3.77
N SER A 423 -11.44 6.44 3.15
CA SER A 423 -10.58 5.88 2.10
C SER A 423 -11.35 4.97 1.16
N SER A 424 -10.72 4.54 0.05
CA SER A 424 -11.31 3.59 -0.91
C SER A 424 -12.65 4.05 -1.47
N VAL A 425 -12.72 5.29 -1.95
CA VAL A 425 -13.96 5.93 -2.40
C VAL A 425 -14.45 5.34 -3.73
N GLN A 426 -15.71 4.89 -3.74
CA GLN A 426 -16.40 4.44 -4.94
C GLN A 426 -17.73 5.19 -5.08
N TRP A 427 -17.95 5.81 -6.25
CA TRP A 427 -19.21 6.49 -6.55
C TRP A 427 -20.17 5.57 -7.31
N ASN A 428 -21.47 5.69 -7.04
CA ASN A 428 -22.44 5.07 -7.91
C ASN A 428 -22.42 5.70 -9.32
N ALA A 429 -23.04 5.04 -10.29
CA ALA A 429 -22.98 5.45 -11.70
C ALA A 429 -23.45 6.88 -11.94
N GLU A 430 -24.43 7.36 -11.16
CA GLU A 430 -25.02 8.70 -11.27
C GLU A 430 -24.14 9.77 -10.57
N GLY A 431 -23.13 9.37 -9.81
CA GLY A 431 -22.32 10.27 -8.98
C GLY A 431 -23.12 10.97 -7.90
N SER A 432 -24.21 10.36 -7.44
CA SER A 432 -25.11 10.91 -6.42
C SER A 432 -24.76 10.44 -5.01
N GLN A 433 -24.12 9.27 -4.88
CA GLN A 433 -23.73 8.66 -3.61
C GLN A 433 -22.31 8.13 -3.70
N ALA A 434 -21.51 8.40 -2.65
CA ALA A 434 -20.19 7.83 -2.43
C ALA A 434 -20.26 6.75 -1.36
N TYR A 435 -19.59 5.63 -1.61
CA TYR A 435 -19.29 4.56 -0.66
C TYR A 435 -17.80 4.60 -0.37
N PHE A 436 -17.41 4.38 0.88
CA PHE A 436 -16.01 4.47 1.29
C PHE A 436 -15.77 3.68 2.58
N LEU A 437 -14.53 3.28 2.82
CA LEU A 437 -14.12 2.75 4.13
C LEU A 437 -14.05 3.89 5.14
N CYS A 438 -14.51 3.61 6.36
CA CYS A 438 -14.48 4.55 7.48
C CYS A 438 -14.26 3.81 8.80
N ASN A 439 -13.58 4.46 9.76
CA ASN A 439 -13.34 3.94 11.11
C ASN A 439 -13.98 4.86 12.18
N ARG A 440 -15.30 5.07 12.04
CA ARG A 440 -16.03 6.11 12.80
C ARG A 440 -16.28 5.79 14.28
N ARG A 441 -16.51 4.52 14.64
CA ARG A 441 -16.82 4.15 16.02
C ARG A 441 -15.59 4.24 16.91
N TRP A 442 -14.50 3.68 16.45
CA TRP A 442 -13.19 3.80 17.05
C TRP A 442 -12.13 3.46 15.98
N PRO A 443 -10.87 3.88 16.14
CA PRO A 443 -9.87 3.80 15.06
C PRO A 443 -9.63 2.40 14.46
N GLY A 444 -9.88 1.34 15.22
CA GLY A 444 -9.70 -0.04 14.77
C GLY A 444 -10.96 -0.73 14.20
N ASP A 445 -12.09 -0.02 14.10
CA ASP A 445 -13.36 -0.55 13.61
C ASP A 445 -13.65 0.00 12.20
N TYR A 446 -13.42 -0.82 11.20
CA TYR A 446 -13.61 -0.43 9.80
C TYR A 446 -14.92 -0.98 9.25
N GLU A 447 -15.73 -0.07 8.72
CA GLU A 447 -17.00 -0.38 8.06
C GLU A 447 -17.07 0.29 6.67
N VAL A 448 -18.03 -0.12 5.84
CA VAL A 448 -18.37 0.65 4.64
C VAL A 448 -19.35 1.75 5.03
N CYS A 449 -18.98 2.99 4.80
CA CYS A 449 -19.84 4.16 4.95
C CYS A 449 -20.43 4.60 3.61
N ARG A 450 -21.58 5.29 3.66
CA ARG A 450 -22.19 5.97 2.52
C ARG A 450 -22.49 7.41 2.85
N VAL A 451 -22.34 8.31 1.86
CA VAL A 451 -22.75 9.71 1.96
C VAL A 451 -23.34 10.16 0.62
N ASN A 452 -24.39 10.97 0.65
CA ASN A 452 -24.89 11.64 -0.54
C ASN A 452 -23.91 12.75 -0.99
N ARG A 453 -23.88 13.06 -2.28
CA ARG A 453 -23.02 14.11 -2.88
C ARG A 453 -23.21 15.50 -2.25
N ASP A 454 -24.35 15.77 -1.65
CA ASP A 454 -24.60 17.01 -0.93
C ASP A 454 -24.17 16.96 0.55
N GLY A 455 -23.54 15.86 1.01
CA GLY A 455 -23.09 15.63 2.37
C GLY A 455 -24.17 15.16 3.33
N SER A 456 -25.42 14.95 2.86
CA SER A 456 -26.50 14.36 3.65
C SER A 456 -26.40 12.85 3.73
N ASP A 457 -27.15 12.23 4.64
CA ASP A 457 -27.28 10.77 4.83
C ASP A 457 -25.93 10.04 5.01
N LEU A 458 -25.01 10.65 5.78
CA LEU A 458 -23.75 9.99 6.16
C LEU A 458 -24.05 8.89 7.20
N ARG A 459 -23.88 7.62 6.79
CA ARG A 459 -24.15 6.46 7.64
C ARG A 459 -23.25 5.26 7.30
N GLU A 460 -23.09 4.36 8.26
CA GLU A 460 -22.48 3.06 8.07
C GLU A 460 -23.47 2.12 7.38
N MET A 461 -22.98 1.39 6.39
CA MET A 461 -23.75 0.41 5.60
C MET A 461 -23.52 -1.03 6.06
N THR A 462 -22.46 -1.26 6.83
CA THR A 462 -22.08 -2.57 7.36
C THR A 462 -21.98 -2.54 8.87
N ALA A 463 -22.07 -3.71 9.50
CA ALA A 463 -21.80 -3.95 10.90
C ALA A 463 -21.06 -5.30 11.00
N LEU A 464 -19.84 -5.32 10.45
CA LEU A 464 -19.00 -6.51 10.31
C LEU A 464 -17.75 -6.44 11.20
N ASP A 465 -17.51 -5.27 11.82
CA ASP A 465 -16.42 -4.93 12.76
C ASP A 465 -15.01 -4.96 12.16
N GLY A 466 -14.82 -5.62 11.04
CA GLY A 466 -13.50 -5.80 10.42
C GLY A 466 -13.55 -5.83 8.90
N VAL A 467 -14.13 -4.81 8.26
CA VAL A 467 -14.13 -4.70 6.80
C VAL A 467 -12.71 -4.43 6.29
N GLU A 468 -12.23 -5.29 5.40
CA GLU A 468 -10.92 -5.15 4.76
C GLU A 468 -11.00 -4.23 3.54
N ASP A 469 -11.92 -4.56 2.63
CA ASP A 469 -12.25 -3.78 1.46
C ASP A 469 -13.64 -4.14 0.91
N PHE A 470 -14.07 -3.39 -0.10
CA PHE A 470 -15.34 -3.63 -0.76
C PHE A 470 -15.28 -3.28 -2.25
N SER A 471 -16.26 -3.79 -2.99
CA SER A 471 -16.50 -3.42 -4.39
C SER A 471 -17.99 -3.16 -4.60
N LEU A 472 -18.34 -1.96 -5.07
CA LEU A 472 -19.70 -1.61 -5.45
C LEU A 472 -20.04 -2.32 -6.77
N SER A 473 -21.23 -2.97 -6.84
CA SER A 473 -21.68 -3.59 -8.08
C SER A 473 -21.84 -2.54 -9.20
N PRO A 474 -21.61 -2.91 -10.46
CA PRO A 474 -21.76 -1.98 -11.58
C PRO A 474 -23.13 -1.28 -11.66
N ASP A 475 -24.20 -1.92 -11.17
CA ASP A 475 -25.54 -1.34 -11.08
C ASP A 475 -25.80 -0.49 -9.82
N GLY A 476 -24.79 -0.39 -8.93
CA GLY A 476 -24.84 0.41 -7.73
C GLY A 476 -25.75 -0.11 -6.61
N LYS A 477 -26.27 -1.36 -6.72
CA LYS A 477 -27.27 -1.89 -5.78
C LYS A 477 -26.71 -2.76 -4.67
N ARG A 478 -25.51 -3.28 -4.83
CA ARG A 478 -24.89 -4.22 -3.88
C ARG A 478 -23.42 -3.93 -3.69
N LEU A 479 -22.90 -4.34 -2.53
CA LEU A 479 -21.50 -4.31 -2.20
C LEU A 479 -21.01 -5.75 -2.03
N ALA A 480 -19.94 -6.14 -2.68
CA ALA A 480 -19.14 -7.31 -2.30
C ALA A 480 -18.13 -6.83 -1.27
N VAL A 481 -18.23 -7.37 -0.06
CA VAL A 481 -17.42 -6.92 1.09
C VAL A 481 -16.52 -8.05 1.54
N ARG A 482 -15.22 -7.82 1.56
CA ARG A 482 -14.28 -8.70 2.25
C ARG A 482 -14.18 -8.23 3.70
N TYR A 483 -14.36 -9.14 4.64
CA TYR A 483 -14.36 -8.84 6.07
C TYR A 483 -13.66 -9.94 6.85
N SER A 484 -13.18 -9.62 8.02
CA SER A 484 -12.45 -10.54 8.88
C SER A 484 -12.76 -10.30 10.36
N GLY A 485 -12.07 -10.97 11.24
CA GLY A 485 -12.18 -10.79 12.69
C GLY A 485 -10.96 -11.36 13.38
N SER A 486 -10.76 -11.10 14.66
CA SER A 486 -9.55 -11.49 15.41
C SER A 486 -9.10 -12.94 15.15
N TYR A 487 -10.04 -13.89 15.11
CA TYR A 487 -9.77 -15.31 14.76
C TYR A 487 -10.60 -15.78 13.56
N MET A 488 -10.84 -14.90 12.64
CA MET A 488 -11.54 -15.20 11.39
C MET A 488 -10.79 -14.57 10.23
N PRO A 489 -9.97 -15.35 9.49
CA PRO A 489 -9.34 -14.87 8.26
C PRO A 489 -10.37 -14.34 7.28
N VAL A 490 -9.93 -13.53 6.32
CA VAL A 490 -10.79 -12.81 5.40
C VAL A 490 -11.85 -13.68 4.74
N GLN A 491 -13.09 -13.26 4.87
CA GLN A 491 -14.31 -13.88 4.33
C GLN A 491 -15.01 -12.93 3.35
N LEU A 492 -16.04 -13.42 2.68
CA LEU A 492 -16.86 -12.67 1.73
C LEU A 492 -18.30 -12.53 2.22
N ALA A 493 -18.84 -11.32 2.09
CA ALA A 493 -20.26 -11.02 2.25
C ALA A 493 -20.78 -10.20 1.06
N VAL A 494 -22.08 -10.23 0.85
CA VAL A 494 -22.79 -9.29 -0.03
C VAL A 494 -23.74 -8.47 0.82
N VAL A 495 -23.72 -7.16 0.58
CA VAL A 495 -24.50 -6.17 1.32
C VAL A 495 -25.39 -5.41 0.33
N ASP A 496 -26.67 -5.22 0.66
CA ASP A 496 -27.56 -4.34 -0.08
C ASP A 496 -27.14 -2.88 0.11
N ALA A 497 -26.83 -2.18 -0.98
CA ALA A 497 -26.32 -0.81 -0.95
C ALA A 497 -27.38 0.23 -0.56
N GLY A 498 -28.66 -0.13 -0.58
CA GLY A 498 -29.77 0.73 -0.15
C GLY A 498 -30.03 0.70 1.34
N ASN A 499 -30.13 -0.50 1.94
CA ASN A 499 -30.58 -0.70 3.32
C ASN A 499 -29.53 -1.31 4.25
N GLY A 500 -28.39 -1.85 3.74
CA GLY A 500 -27.33 -2.46 4.54
C GLY A 500 -27.60 -3.93 4.91
N GLU A 501 -28.64 -4.58 4.37
CA GLU A 501 -28.89 -5.99 4.62
C GLU A 501 -27.69 -6.83 4.17
N THR A 502 -27.12 -7.60 5.11
CA THR A 502 -25.86 -8.31 4.93
C THR A 502 -26.09 -9.82 4.85
N ARG A 503 -25.56 -10.45 3.79
CA ARG A 503 -25.50 -11.90 3.63
C ARG A 503 -24.04 -12.37 3.61
N LYS A 504 -23.61 -13.07 4.64
CA LYS A 504 -22.30 -13.74 4.72
C LYS A 504 -22.27 -14.93 3.76
N LEU A 505 -21.24 -15.06 2.92
CA LEU A 505 -21.17 -16.07 1.85
C LEU A 505 -20.18 -17.19 2.13
N THR A 506 -19.11 -16.89 2.88
CA THR A 506 -18.03 -17.86 3.14
C THR A 506 -17.72 -17.97 4.63
N ASP A 507 -17.24 -19.14 5.02
CA ASP A 507 -16.48 -19.38 6.25
C ASP A 507 -15.45 -20.47 5.93
N THR A 508 -14.27 -20.02 5.53
CA THR A 508 -13.19 -20.89 5.02
C THR A 508 -12.28 -21.43 6.11
N ARG A 509 -12.57 -21.12 7.38
CA ARG A 509 -11.80 -21.66 8.51
C ARG A 509 -11.90 -23.19 8.56
N SER A 510 -10.80 -23.84 8.87
CA SER A 510 -10.80 -25.29 9.08
C SER A 510 -11.62 -25.71 10.32
N ALA A 511 -12.06 -26.96 10.35
CA ALA A 511 -12.74 -27.50 11.52
C ALA A 511 -11.83 -27.49 12.76
N GLU A 512 -10.54 -27.77 12.57
CA GLU A 512 -9.54 -27.76 13.62
C GLU A 512 -9.37 -26.37 14.24
N PHE A 513 -9.26 -25.32 13.40
CA PHE A 513 -9.13 -23.94 13.87
C PHE A 513 -10.38 -23.46 14.62
N LYS A 514 -11.57 -23.81 14.12
CA LYS A 514 -12.86 -23.50 14.77
C LYS A 514 -13.05 -24.18 16.12
N ALA A 515 -12.49 -25.37 16.29
CA ALA A 515 -12.62 -26.15 17.53
C ALA A 515 -11.72 -25.64 18.67
N ARG A 516 -10.82 -24.68 18.40
CA ARG A 516 -9.93 -24.11 19.41
C ARG A 516 -10.63 -23.05 20.26
N GLU A 517 -10.31 -23.02 21.55
CA GLU A 517 -10.69 -21.91 22.44
C GLU A 517 -9.62 -20.82 22.36
N TRP A 518 -9.96 -19.73 21.68
CA TRP A 518 -9.08 -18.57 21.56
C TRP A 518 -9.33 -17.61 22.72
N ILE A 519 -8.25 -16.95 23.15
CA ILE A 519 -8.31 -15.82 24.07
C ILE A 519 -8.55 -14.57 23.19
N GLU A 520 -9.79 -14.11 23.16
CA GLU A 520 -10.15 -12.88 22.46
C GLU A 520 -9.43 -11.68 23.10
N PRO A 521 -8.86 -10.77 22.28
CA PRO A 521 -8.26 -9.56 22.80
C PRO A 521 -9.32 -8.64 23.41
N GLU A 522 -9.01 -8.05 24.57
CA GLU A 522 -9.76 -6.92 25.10
C GLU A 522 -9.20 -5.63 24.48
N TYR A 523 -10.05 -4.83 23.82
CA TYR A 523 -9.63 -3.52 23.30
C TYR A 523 -9.66 -2.51 24.45
N VAL A 524 -8.50 -1.99 24.81
CA VAL A 524 -8.35 -1.09 25.96
C VAL A 524 -7.75 0.24 25.54
N GLN A 525 -8.00 1.26 26.35
CA GLN A 525 -7.47 2.61 26.19
C GLN A 525 -6.45 2.88 27.30
N VAL A 526 -5.19 2.98 26.95
CA VAL A 526 -4.07 3.30 27.85
C VAL A 526 -3.96 4.82 27.94
N PRO A 527 -4.13 5.44 29.12
CA PRO A 527 -3.96 6.87 29.27
C PRO A 527 -2.50 7.27 29.14
N SER A 528 -2.19 8.22 28.26
CA SER A 528 -0.84 8.73 28.09
C SER A 528 -0.48 9.78 29.13
N LYS A 529 0.71 9.70 29.70
CA LYS A 529 1.33 10.73 30.54
C LYS A 529 2.16 11.73 29.72
N HIS A 530 2.34 11.46 28.43
CA HIS A 530 3.24 12.17 27.53
C HIS A 530 2.49 12.97 26.44
N GLY A 531 1.21 13.25 26.66
CA GLY A 531 0.41 14.13 25.81
C GLY A 531 -0.25 13.45 24.60
N ALA A 532 -0.15 12.14 24.43
CA ALA A 532 -0.82 11.41 23.36
C ALA A 532 -2.34 11.26 23.56
N GLY A 533 -2.88 11.63 24.74
CA GLY A 533 -4.27 11.40 25.08
C GLY A 533 -4.51 9.95 25.47
N VAL A 534 -5.11 9.16 24.60
CA VAL A 534 -5.32 7.73 24.81
C VAL A 534 -4.66 6.91 23.70
N ILE A 535 -4.04 5.80 24.10
CA ILE A 535 -3.38 4.85 23.21
C ILE A 535 -4.21 3.58 23.19
N TRP A 536 -4.64 3.16 22.00
CA TRP A 536 -5.41 1.92 21.88
C TRP A 536 -4.50 0.71 21.93
N ALA A 537 -4.96 -0.36 22.60
CA ALA A 537 -4.21 -1.60 22.74
C ALA A 537 -5.12 -2.83 22.76
N LYS A 538 -4.57 -3.97 22.35
CA LYS A 538 -5.11 -5.32 22.59
C LYS A 538 -4.47 -5.89 23.84
N LEU A 539 -5.29 -6.20 24.81
CA LEU A 539 -4.89 -6.85 26.07
C LEU A 539 -5.26 -8.33 26.03
N TYR A 540 -4.28 -9.18 26.33
CA TYR A 540 -4.49 -10.61 26.53
C TYR A 540 -4.09 -10.98 27.96
N ARG A 541 -5.00 -11.64 28.70
CA ARG A 541 -4.78 -12.02 30.10
C ARG A 541 -5.52 -13.30 30.46
N PRO A 542 -5.11 -14.00 31.52
CA PRO A 542 -5.86 -15.15 32.03
C PRO A 542 -7.29 -14.76 32.42
N LYS A 543 -8.28 -15.54 31.97
CA LYS A 543 -9.70 -15.33 32.36
C LYS A 543 -9.89 -15.39 33.87
N ASN A 544 -9.13 -16.26 34.56
CA ASN A 544 -9.21 -16.49 36.02
C ASN A 544 -7.87 -16.08 36.67
N ALA A 545 -7.57 -14.76 36.65
CA ALA A 545 -6.41 -14.24 37.31
C ALA A 545 -6.51 -14.41 38.83
N GLU A 546 -5.46 -15.01 39.47
CA GLU A 546 -5.42 -15.24 40.91
C GLU A 546 -5.21 -13.91 41.65
N ALA A 547 -6.04 -13.64 42.65
CA ALA A 547 -5.95 -12.40 43.42
C ALA A 547 -4.59 -12.29 44.11
N GLY A 548 -3.92 -11.16 43.97
CA GLY A 548 -2.60 -10.88 44.57
C GLY A 548 -1.39 -11.47 43.86
N LYS A 549 -1.59 -12.33 42.87
CA LYS A 549 -0.50 -12.84 42.01
C LYS A 549 -0.02 -11.75 41.06
N LYS A 550 1.29 -11.67 40.84
CA LYS A 550 1.89 -10.83 39.82
C LYS A 550 2.28 -11.68 38.60
N TYR A 551 2.04 -11.15 37.41
CA TYR A 551 2.29 -11.83 36.16
C TYR A 551 3.41 -11.11 35.37
N PRO A 552 4.39 -11.82 34.81
CA PRO A 552 5.33 -11.20 33.87
C PRO A 552 4.58 -10.54 32.72
N ILE A 553 5.10 -9.39 32.29
CA ILE A 553 4.49 -8.61 31.20
C ILE A 553 5.26 -8.90 29.90
N ALA A 554 4.55 -9.26 28.84
CA ALA A 554 5.08 -9.30 27.49
C ALA A 554 4.47 -8.15 26.67
N MET A 555 5.33 -7.27 26.15
CA MET A 555 4.94 -6.16 25.28
C MET A 555 5.23 -6.55 23.83
N PHE A 556 4.24 -6.54 22.97
CA PHE A 556 4.42 -6.74 21.54
C PHE A 556 4.46 -5.40 20.80
N VAL A 557 5.35 -5.29 19.82
CA VAL A 557 5.51 -4.10 18.97
C VAL A 557 5.34 -4.48 17.52
N HIS A 558 4.31 -3.97 16.86
CA HIS A 558 4.11 -4.21 15.42
C HIS A 558 5.19 -3.52 14.57
N GLY A 559 5.39 -4.01 13.35
CA GLY A 559 6.35 -3.45 12.39
C GLY A 559 5.79 -2.25 11.63
N ALA A 560 6.63 -1.70 10.72
CA ALA A 560 6.35 -0.57 9.85
C ALA A 560 5.52 0.51 10.56
N GLY A 561 6.16 1.49 11.20
CA GLY A 561 5.50 2.46 12.10
C GLY A 561 4.14 3.01 11.64
N TYR A 562 3.84 2.90 10.35
CA TYR A 562 2.57 3.28 9.71
C TYR A 562 1.54 2.14 9.58
N LEU A 563 1.73 0.97 10.19
CA LEU A 563 0.70 -0.07 10.28
C LEU A 563 -0.24 0.19 11.47
N GLN A 564 -1.40 -0.46 11.41
CA GLN A 564 -2.33 -0.57 12.52
C GLN A 564 -2.49 -2.05 12.88
N ASN A 565 -2.31 -2.42 14.15
CA ASN A 565 -2.51 -3.78 14.63
C ASN A 565 -3.67 -3.89 15.63
N VAL A 566 -4.01 -2.79 16.30
CA VAL A 566 -5.16 -2.72 17.20
C VAL A 566 -6.42 -2.43 16.38
N SER A 567 -6.93 -3.47 15.76
CA SER A 567 -8.17 -3.42 14.97
C SER A 567 -8.98 -4.68 15.17
N ALA A 568 -10.26 -4.63 14.82
CA ALA A 568 -11.15 -5.78 14.85
C ALA A 568 -10.87 -6.78 13.70
N ARG A 569 -10.07 -6.39 12.73
CA ARG A 569 -9.64 -7.23 11.59
C ARG A 569 -8.79 -8.41 12.01
N TYR A 570 -8.68 -9.40 11.14
CA TYR A 570 -7.69 -10.49 11.28
C TYR A 570 -6.28 -9.89 11.17
N PRO A 571 -5.41 -10.08 12.19
CA PRO A 571 -4.15 -9.39 12.21
C PRO A 571 -3.18 -9.93 11.15
N VAL A 572 -2.39 -9.04 10.55
CA VAL A 572 -1.21 -9.44 9.77
C VAL A 572 -0.28 -10.29 10.65
N TYR A 573 -0.24 -9.97 11.94
CA TYR A 573 0.53 -10.67 12.97
C TYR A 573 -0.26 -11.82 13.64
N PHE A 574 -0.91 -12.67 12.82
CA PHE A 574 -1.76 -13.76 13.34
C PHE A 574 -0.96 -14.83 14.10
N ARG A 575 0.31 -15.06 13.74
CA ARG A 575 1.19 -15.98 14.49
C ARG A 575 1.52 -15.39 15.86
N GLU A 576 1.82 -14.11 15.91
CA GLU A 576 2.04 -13.35 17.13
C GLU A 576 0.80 -13.39 18.02
N GLN A 577 -0.39 -13.21 17.47
CA GLN A 577 -1.64 -13.32 18.21
C GLN A 577 -1.83 -14.74 18.80
N MET A 578 -1.47 -15.81 18.07
CA MET A 578 -1.48 -17.16 18.60
C MET A 578 -0.39 -17.37 19.66
N PHE A 579 0.77 -16.76 19.49
CA PHE A 579 1.83 -16.75 20.49
C PHE A 579 1.43 -15.99 21.75
N HIS A 580 0.64 -14.91 21.65
CA HIS A 580 0.05 -14.23 22.81
C HIS A 580 -0.85 -15.20 23.61
N ASN A 581 -1.66 -16.01 22.93
CA ASN A 581 -2.44 -17.06 23.61
C ASN A 581 -1.55 -18.05 24.38
N LEU A 582 -0.46 -18.51 23.76
CA LEU A 582 0.52 -19.40 24.40
C LEU A 582 1.13 -18.74 25.64
N LEU A 583 1.59 -17.49 25.53
CA LEU A 583 2.16 -16.76 26.66
C LEU A 583 1.18 -16.61 27.81
N VAL A 584 -0.08 -16.26 27.54
CA VAL A 584 -1.12 -16.17 28.58
C VAL A 584 -1.36 -17.52 29.24
N GLN A 585 -1.40 -18.63 28.48
CA GLN A 585 -1.52 -19.99 29.01
C GLN A 585 -0.32 -20.36 29.93
N GLN A 586 0.84 -19.78 29.65
CA GLN A 586 2.04 -19.93 30.46
C GLN A 586 2.12 -18.92 31.62
N GLY A 587 1.08 -18.12 31.85
CA GLY A 587 0.99 -17.22 32.99
C GLY A 587 1.60 -15.83 32.78
N TYR A 588 1.61 -15.32 31.55
CA TYR A 588 1.95 -13.94 31.24
C TYR A 588 0.68 -13.10 31.09
N VAL A 589 0.83 -11.80 31.16
CA VAL A 589 -0.10 -10.82 30.62
C VAL A 589 0.56 -10.10 29.45
N VAL A 590 -0.19 -9.93 28.33
CA VAL A 590 0.37 -9.44 27.08
C VAL A 590 -0.36 -8.16 26.67
N LEU A 591 0.39 -7.13 26.24
CA LEU A 591 -0.13 -5.90 25.68
C LEU A 591 0.46 -5.65 24.30
N ASP A 592 -0.41 -5.41 23.33
CA ASP A 592 -0.10 -5.12 21.93
C ASP A 592 -0.74 -3.76 21.60
N MET A 593 0.09 -2.76 21.29
CA MET A 593 -0.32 -1.35 21.26
C MET A 593 -0.11 -0.74 19.88
N ASP A 594 -1.05 0.14 19.48
CA ASP A 594 -0.85 1.07 18.38
C ASP A 594 -0.22 2.37 18.91
N TYR A 595 1.08 2.39 18.93
CA TYR A 595 1.87 3.54 19.37
C TYR A 595 1.78 4.73 18.39
N ARG A 596 2.21 5.92 18.81
CA ARG A 596 2.29 7.11 17.93
C ARG A 596 3.13 6.79 16.69
N ALA A 597 2.62 7.00 15.54
CA ALA A 597 2.96 6.71 14.15
C ALA A 597 1.97 5.75 13.48
N SER A 598 1.26 4.90 14.23
CA SER A 598 0.32 3.90 13.69
C SER A 598 -0.78 4.55 12.85
N GLU A 599 -1.25 3.83 11.82
CA GLU A 599 -2.31 4.27 10.91
C GLU A 599 -3.69 4.24 11.59
N GLY A 600 -4.65 5.01 11.06
CA GLY A 600 -6.04 5.02 11.53
C GLY A 600 -6.37 6.12 12.55
N TYR A 601 -5.37 6.85 13.04
CA TYR A 601 -5.50 7.84 14.11
C TYR A 601 -5.34 9.29 13.64
N GLY A 602 -5.25 9.50 12.32
CA GLY A 602 -5.08 10.81 11.71
C GLY A 602 -3.64 11.31 11.64
N ARG A 603 -3.50 12.50 11.04
CA ARG A 603 -2.21 13.11 10.69
C ARG A 603 -1.30 13.37 11.89
N ASP A 604 -1.82 13.98 12.95
CA ASP A 604 -0.99 14.42 14.09
C ASP A 604 -0.42 13.24 14.88
N TRP A 605 -1.17 12.13 14.97
CA TRP A 605 -0.69 10.87 15.53
C TRP A 605 0.43 10.28 14.67
N ARG A 606 0.23 10.22 13.37
CA ARG A 606 1.21 9.69 12.42
C ARG A 606 2.49 10.51 12.40
N THR A 607 2.40 11.83 12.43
CA THR A 607 3.58 12.71 12.31
C THR A 607 4.31 12.98 13.61
N ALA A 608 3.82 12.47 14.75
CA ALA A 608 4.45 12.65 16.06
C ALA A 608 5.92 12.20 16.12
N ILE A 609 6.31 11.23 15.29
CA ILE A 609 7.68 10.69 15.20
C ILE A 609 8.61 11.51 14.29
N TYR A 610 8.13 12.61 13.70
CA TYR A 610 8.95 13.41 12.80
C TYR A 610 10.25 13.88 13.46
N ARG A 611 11.40 13.52 12.87
CA ARG A 611 12.77 13.79 13.33
C ARG A 611 13.13 13.15 14.68
N GLN A 612 12.36 12.16 15.17
CA GLN A 612 12.55 11.56 16.49
C GLN A 612 11.95 10.15 16.62
N MET A 613 12.14 9.31 15.58
CA MET A 613 11.69 7.90 15.63
C MET A 613 12.25 7.21 16.89
N GLY A 614 11.41 6.39 17.52
CA GLY A 614 11.74 5.62 18.72
C GLY A 614 11.67 6.40 20.03
N HIS A 615 11.24 7.66 20.02
CA HIS A 615 11.08 8.47 21.23
C HIS A 615 9.63 8.53 21.71
N PRO A 616 8.67 9.08 20.93
CA PRO A 616 7.27 9.08 21.32
C PRO A 616 6.72 7.67 21.53
N GLU A 617 7.13 6.74 20.67
CA GLU A 617 6.71 5.34 20.74
C GLU A 617 7.19 4.67 22.04
N LEU A 618 8.44 4.94 22.45
CA LEU A 618 8.96 4.41 23.71
C LEU A 618 8.19 4.97 24.92
N GLU A 619 7.85 6.26 24.91
CA GLU A 619 6.99 6.88 25.92
C GLU A 619 5.66 6.17 26.02
N ASP A 620 5.02 5.86 24.87
CA ASP A 620 3.75 5.12 24.81
C ASP A 620 3.87 3.72 25.41
N TYR A 621 4.97 3.00 25.14
CA TYR A 621 5.24 1.68 25.74
C TYR A 621 5.49 1.75 27.25
N LEU A 622 6.16 2.79 27.75
CA LEU A 622 6.32 3.00 29.19
C LEU A 622 4.97 3.29 29.87
N ASP A 623 4.09 4.05 29.25
CA ASP A 623 2.70 4.25 29.73
C ASP A 623 1.93 2.91 29.72
N GLY A 624 2.14 2.07 28.70
CA GLY A 624 1.60 0.72 28.63
C GLY A 624 2.05 -0.19 29.78
N VAL A 625 3.33 -0.18 30.10
CA VAL A 625 3.87 -0.92 31.27
C VAL A 625 3.23 -0.43 32.58
N ASP A 626 3.13 0.89 32.76
CA ASP A 626 2.50 1.48 33.93
C ASP A 626 1.01 1.06 34.05
N TYR A 627 0.29 1.05 32.94
CA TYR A 627 -1.10 0.63 32.85
C TYR A 627 -1.27 -0.85 33.25
N MET A 628 -0.39 -1.75 32.75
CA MET A 628 -0.42 -3.17 33.08
C MET A 628 -0.16 -3.43 34.56
N VAL A 629 0.79 -2.71 35.14
CA VAL A 629 1.13 -2.82 36.58
C VAL A 629 -0.02 -2.33 37.46
N ALA A 630 -0.63 -1.21 37.10
CA ALA A 630 -1.69 -0.59 37.89
C ALA A 630 -3.02 -1.36 37.82
N ASN A 631 -3.37 -1.91 36.65
CA ASN A 631 -4.74 -2.39 36.40
C ASN A 631 -4.83 -3.90 36.15
N HIS A 632 -3.72 -4.57 35.76
CA HIS A 632 -3.77 -5.96 35.27
C HIS A 632 -2.77 -6.88 35.97
N GLN A 633 -2.38 -6.59 37.22
CA GLN A 633 -1.51 -7.39 38.04
C GLN A 633 -0.12 -7.67 37.39
N GLY A 634 0.32 -6.80 36.46
CA GLY A 634 1.62 -6.91 35.82
C GLY A 634 2.76 -6.76 36.84
N ASP A 635 3.81 -7.54 36.66
CA ASP A 635 5.04 -7.44 37.45
C ASP A 635 6.02 -6.47 36.80
N ARG A 636 6.23 -5.32 37.43
CA ARG A 636 7.17 -4.30 36.94
C ARG A 636 8.61 -4.80 36.86
N ALA A 637 9.01 -5.76 37.69
CA ALA A 637 10.36 -6.30 37.70
C ALA A 637 10.60 -7.27 36.53
N ASN A 638 9.54 -7.76 35.90
CA ASN A 638 9.60 -8.81 34.91
C ASN A 638 8.84 -8.40 33.61
N VAL A 639 9.42 -7.44 32.89
CA VAL A 639 8.87 -6.91 31.62
C VAL A 639 9.77 -7.33 30.47
N GLY A 640 9.18 -8.02 29.49
CA GLY A 640 9.80 -8.35 28.20
C GLY A 640 9.15 -7.56 27.06
N ILE A 641 9.91 -7.32 25.98
CA ILE A 641 9.45 -6.65 24.77
C ILE A 641 9.92 -7.40 23.53
N TYR A 642 9.08 -7.52 22.52
CA TYR A 642 9.51 -8.13 21.26
C TYR A 642 8.72 -7.61 20.07
N GLY A 643 9.32 -7.68 18.89
CA GLY A 643 8.67 -7.31 17.65
C GLY A 643 9.59 -7.40 16.45
N GLY A 644 9.01 -7.30 15.25
CA GLY A 644 9.72 -7.43 13.98
C GLY A 644 9.85 -6.10 13.25
N SER A 645 10.94 -5.94 12.46
CA SER A 645 11.16 -4.74 11.64
C SER A 645 11.23 -3.47 12.49
N TYR A 646 10.29 -2.55 12.34
CA TYR A 646 10.14 -1.41 13.23
C TYR A 646 9.94 -1.84 14.69
N GLY A 647 9.22 -2.94 14.94
CA GLY A 647 9.07 -3.52 16.26
C GLY A 647 10.39 -4.04 16.84
N GLY A 648 11.28 -4.56 16.00
CA GLY A 648 12.66 -4.94 16.39
C GLY A 648 13.51 -3.71 16.70
N PHE A 649 13.40 -2.66 15.91
CA PHE A 649 13.98 -1.35 16.18
C PHE A 649 13.52 -0.81 17.54
N MET A 650 12.23 -0.87 17.83
CA MET A 650 11.66 -0.42 19.10
C MET A 650 12.09 -1.29 20.28
N SER A 651 12.28 -2.61 20.07
CA SER A 651 12.84 -3.50 21.10
C SER A 651 14.27 -3.07 21.49
N PHE A 652 15.09 -2.64 20.53
CA PHE A 652 16.37 -2.03 20.83
C PHE A 652 16.25 -0.70 21.58
N MET A 653 15.37 0.20 21.09
CA MET A 653 15.16 1.49 21.75
C MET A 653 14.72 1.31 23.20
N ALA A 654 13.85 0.35 23.48
CA ALA A 654 13.42 0.01 24.84
C ALA A 654 14.58 -0.47 25.71
N LEU A 655 15.36 -1.46 25.24
CA LEU A 655 16.48 -2.01 26.00
C LEU A 655 17.65 -1.04 26.17
N PHE A 656 17.86 -0.13 25.21
CA PHE A 656 19.01 0.77 25.24
C PHE A 656 18.69 2.14 25.85
N ARG A 657 17.43 2.59 25.82
CA ARG A 657 17.06 3.90 26.35
C ARG A 657 16.22 3.87 27.64
N ALA A 658 15.56 2.73 27.90
CA ALA A 658 14.83 2.49 29.13
C ALA A 658 15.26 1.15 29.78
N PRO A 659 16.58 0.92 30.00
CA PRO A 659 17.11 -0.38 30.42
C PRO A 659 16.64 -0.83 31.81
N GLU A 660 16.07 0.07 32.60
CA GLU A 660 15.49 -0.26 33.91
C GLU A 660 14.04 -0.73 33.83
N ALA A 661 13.38 -0.44 32.70
CA ALA A 661 11.97 -0.81 32.52
C ALA A 661 11.81 -2.19 31.87
N PHE A 662 12.81 -2.63 31.08
CA PHE A 662 12.74 -3.87 30.30
C PHE A 662 13.89 -4.82 30.68
N LYS A 663 13.54 -6.01 31.15
CA LYS A 663 14.49 -7.05 31.60
C LYS A 663 14.99 -7.92 30.44
N ALA A 664 14.15 -8.12 29.41
CA ALA A 664 14.49 -8.89 28.23
C ALA A 664 13.87 -8.29 26.98
N GLY A 665 14.48 -8.50 25.82
CA GLY A 665 13.90 -8.13 24.54
C GLY A 665 14.36 -8.99 23.38
N ALA A 666 13.47 -9.18 22.40
CA ALA A 666 13.78 -9.87 21.15
C ALA A 666 13.52 -8.94 19.96
N ALA A 667 14.59 -8.62 19.24
CA ALA A 667 14.58 -7.76 18.06
C ALA A 667 14.67 -8.62 16.79
N LEU A 668 13.56 -8.68 16.04
CA LEU A 668 13.44 -9.53 14.86
C LEU A 668 13.60 -8.69 13.60
N ARG A 669 14.51 -9.08 12.69
CA ARG A 669 14.80 -8.35 11.43
C ARG A 669 14.85 -6.82 11.62
N PRO A 670 15.66 -6.32 12.58
CA PRO A 670 15.54 -4.98 13.15
C PRO A 670 16.37 -3.95 12.39
N VAL A 671 15.86 -2.71 12.30
CA VAL A 671 16.67 -1.56 11.90
C VAL A 671 17.55 -1.13 13.08
N THR A 672 18.85 -0.95 12.82
CA THR A 672 19.81 -0.49 13.83
C THR A 672 20.35 0.91 13.56
N ASP A 673 20.35 1.31 12.29
CA ASP A 673 20.84 2.59 11.80
C ASP A 673 20.02 3.05 10.61
N TRP A 674 19.23 4.10 10.79
CA TRP A 674 18.34 4.61 9.75
C TRP A 674 19.06 5.15 8.51
N THR A 675 20.38 5.45 8.60
CA THR A 675 21.18 5.84 7.42
C THR A 675 21.33 4.72 6.40
N SER A 676 21.06 3.47 6.78
CA SER A 676 21.11 2.29 5.91
C SER A 676 19.77 1.97 5.23
N TYR A 677 18.67 2.61 5.66
CA TYR A 677 17.33 2.26 5.18
C TYR A 677 16.99 2.96 3.84
N ASN A 678 15.77 2.70 3.31
CA ASN A 678 15.36 3.24 2.02
C ASN A 678 15.06 4.74 2.08
N HIS A 679 15.15 5.40 0.92
CA HIS A 679 14.94 6.84 0.82
C HIS A 679 13.48 7.25 1.04
N GLU A 680 12.54 6.61 0.36
CA GLU A 680 11.13 7.00 0.33
C GLU A 680 10.50 7.07 1.73
N TYR A 681 10.76 6.07 2.56
CA TYR A 681 10.25 6.03 3.94
C TYR A 681 11.04 6.97 4.85
N THR A 682 12.38 6.82 4.87
CA THR A 682 13.21 7.44 5.90
C THR A 682 13.32 8.95 5.73
N SER A 683 13.46 9.44 4.47
CA SER A 683 13.59 10.87 4.19
C SER A 683 12.33 11.68 4.52
N ASN A 684 11.16 11.04 4.49
CA ASN A 684 9.92 11.71 4.90
C ASN A 684 9.92 12.00 6.40
N ILE A 685 10.39 11.03 7.20
CA ILE A 685 10.32 11.10 8.66
C ILE A 685 11.54 11.81 9.27
N LEU A 686 12.75 11.53 8.74
CA LEU A 686 14.02 12.02 9.29
C LEU A 686 14.73 13.05 8.38
N ASN A 687 14.12 13.44 7.24
CA ASN A 687 14.76 14.19 6.17
C ASN A 687 15.91 13.37 5.52
N THR A 688 16.96 13.99 4.99
CA THR A 688 18.14 13.25 4.52
C THR A 688 19.29 13.38 5.53
N PRO A 689 20.22 12.41 5.60
CA PRO A 689 21.32 12.44 6.57
C PRO A 689 22.19 13.70 6.48
N ASP A 690 22.34 14.26 5.28
CA ASP A 690 23.14 15.47 5.06
C ASP A 690 22.43 16.73 5.58
N ILE A 691 21.11 16.76 5.53
CA ILE A 691 20.29 17.92 5.94
C ILE A 691 19.98 17.87 7.45
N ASP A 692 19.74 16.68 7.99
CA ASP A 692 19.31 16.50 9.39
C ASP A 692 20.04 15.32 10.07
N PRO A 693 21.39 15.36 10.19
CA PRO A 693 22.16 14.27 10.78
C PRO A 693 21.77 13.99 12.23
N GLU A 694 21.29 15.00 12.96
CA GLU A 694 20.86 14.86 14.36
C GLU A 694 19.60 13.98 14.49
N ALA A 695 18.66 14.09 13.57
CA ALA A 695 17.48 13.21 13.52
C ALA A 695 17.88 11.74 13.39
N TYR A 696 18.88 11.44 12.55
CA TYR A 696 19.40 10.09 12.37
C TYR A 696 20.13 9.58 13.62
N ARG A 697 21.04 10.39 14.19
CA ARG A 697 21.76 10.04 15.42
C ARG A 697 20.77 9.77 16.58
N LYS A 698 19.79 10.64 16.75
CA LYS A 698 18.77 10.51 17.78
C LYS A 698 17.90 9.26 17.60
N SER A 699 17.62 8.87 16.36
CA SER A 699 16.67 7.78 16.03
C SER A 699 17.34 6.42 15.84
N SER A 700 18.67 6.31 15.78
CA SER A 700 19.37 5.06 15.48
C SER A 700 19.81 4.32 16.74
N PRO A 701 19.31 3.10 17.01
CA PRO A 701 19.64 2.33 18.23
C PRO A 701 21.15 2.08 18.41
N ILE A 702 21.89 1.95 17.31
CA ILE A 702 23.34 1.71 17.34
C ILE A 702 24.12 2.78 18.14
N GLU A 703 23.56 3.97 18.32
CA GLU A 703 24.11 5.06 19.11
C GLU A 703 23.98 4.84 20.64
N TYR A 704 23.12 3.92 21.09
CA TYR A 704 22.74 3.72 22.47
C TYR A 704 23.15 2.35 23.05
N VAL A 705 23.89 1.55 22.30
CA VAL A 705 24.30 0.16 22.64
C VAL A 705 24.96 0.04 24.00
N GLN A 706 25.74 1.05 24.41
CA GLN A 706 26.46 1.10 25.70
C GLN A 706 25.54 0.95 26.92
N ASN A 707 24.25 1.26 26.78
CA ASN A 707 23.29 1.24 27.88
C ASN A 707 22.59 -0.13 28.06
N LEU A 708 22.83 -1.12 27.17
CA LEU A 708 22.23 -2.45 27.32
C LEU A 708 22.52 -3.06 28.69
N LYS A 709 21.45 -3.41 29.42
CA LYS A 709 21.48 -4.11 30.71
C LYS A 709 20.72 -5.44 30.67
N GLY A 710 19.55 -5.45 30.05
CA GLY A 710 18.67 -6.62 29.91
C GLY A 710 19.21 -7.67 28.95
N ALA A 711 18.59 -8.83 28.92
CA ALA A 711 18.90 -9.90 27.97
C ALA A 711 18.36 -9.56 26.56
N LEU A 712 19.16 -9.78 25.52
CA LEU A 712 18.82 -9.42 24.14
C LEU A 712 18.97 -10.62 23.21
N LEU A 713 17.91 -10.92 22.47
CA LEU A 713 17.93 -11.79 21.29
C LEU A 713 17.82 -10.94 20.01
N ILE A 714 18.75 -11.15 19.09
CA ILE A 714 18.67 -10.61 17.71
C ILE A 714 18.36 -11.76 16.77
N SER A 715 17.37 -11.62 15.91
CA SER A 715 16.99 -12.63 14.92
C SER A 715 16.84 -11.98 13.54
N HIS A 716 17.56 -12.50 12.51
CA HIS A 716 17.57 -11.84 11.20
C HIS A 716 17.72 -12.84 10.04
N GLY A 717 16.90 -12.65 9.00
CA GLY A 717 17.04 -13.34 7.72
C GLY A 717 18.25 -12.83 6.93
N MET A 718 19.10 -13.72 6.44
CA MET A 718 20.31 -13.30 5.74
C MET A 718 20.03 -12.79 4.31
N MET A 719 18.87 -13.13 3.75
CA MET A 719 18.40 -12.67 2.45
C MET A 719 17.38 -11.51 2.57
N ASP A 720 17.41 -10.78 3.70
CA ASP A 720 16.52 -9.63 3.90
C ASP A 720 16.91 -8.45 2.98
N ASP A 721 16.06 -8.16 2.00
CA ASP A 721 16.21 -7.10 1.00
C ASP A 721 15.49 -5.80 1.39
N ASN A 722 14.76 -5.79 2.51
CA ASN A 722 14.12 -4.62 3.11
C ASN A 722 14.98 -3.98 4.20
N VAL A 723 15.23 -4.70 5.30
CA VAL A 723 16.21 -4.32 6.32
C VAL A 723 17.44 -5.20 6.14
N PHE A 724 18.52 -4.66 5.63
CA PHE A 724 19.68 -5.46 5.30
C PHE A 724 20.27 -6.16 6.53
N TYR A 725 20.58 -7.45 6.38
CA TYR A 725 21.27 -8.24 7.42
C TYR A 725 22.53 -7.54 7.96
N GLN A 726 23.16 -6.69 7.14
CA GLN A 726 24.29 -5.83 7.53
C GLN A 726 23.99 -4.99 8.78
N ASP A 727 22.75 -4.58 9.02
CA ASP A 727 22.36 -3.81 10.20
C ASP A 727 22.65 -4.59 11.48
N SER A 728 22.21 -5.86 11.55
CA SER A 728 22.49 -6.73 12.70
C SER A 728 23.98 -7.06 12.85
N VAL A 729 24.70 -7.25 11.74
CA VAL A 729 26.15 -7.49 11.74
C VAL A 729 26.90 -6.28 12.35
N ARG A 730 26.55 -5.07 11.95
CA ARG A 730 27.14 -3.83 12.49
C ARG A 730 26.85 -3.66 13.97
N LEU A 731 25.61 -3.90 14.40
CA LEU A 731 25.24 -3.84 15.81
C LEU A 731 26.00 -4.89 16.63
N SER A 732 26.12 -6.12 16.13
CA SER A 732 26.89 -7.18 16.78
C SER A 732 28.34 -6.76 17.01
N GLN A 733 28.99 -6.14 16.01
CA GLN A 733 30.35 -5.61 16.17
C GLN A 733 30.41 -4.54 17.26
N ARG A 734 29.43 -3.63 17.34
CA ARG A 734 29.34 -2.62 18.41
C ARG A 734 29.18 -3.24 19.81
N LEU A 735 28.33 -4.27 19.95
CA LEU A 735 28.11 -5.01 21.18
C LEU A 735 29.44 -5.68 21.66
N ILE A 736 30.20 -6.29 20.74
CA ILE A 736 31.51 -6.90 21.01
C ILE A 736 32.50 -5.84 21.50
N GLU A 737 32.65 -4.71 20.79
CA GLU A 737 33.51 -3.61 21.14
C GLU A 737 33.20 -3.02 22.54
N MET A 738 31.89 -2.93 22.86
CA MET A 738 31.40 -2.46 24.16
C MET A 738 31.42 -3.54 25.25
N LYS A 739 31.96 -4.74 24.94
CA LYS A 739 32.08 -5.88 25.87
C LYS A 739 30.76 -6.26 26.54
N LYS A 740 29.64 -6.21 25.77
CA LYS A 740 28.32 -6.69 26.21
C LYS A 740 28.27 -8.21 26.14
N HIS A 741 27.73 -8.87 27.17
CA HIS A 741 27.73 -10.34 27.28
C HIS A 741 26.32 -10.96 27.27
N ASN A 742 25.28 -10.15 27.49
CA ASN A 742 23.91 -10.57 27.68
C ASN A 742 23.08 -10.47 26.35
N TRP A 743 23.70 -10.92 25.28
CA TRP A 743 23.03 -10.94 23.96
C TRP A 743 23.38 -12.18 23.16
N THR A 744 22.45 -12.59 22.30
CA THR A 744 22.61 -13.68 21.33
C THR A 744 22.06 -13.25 19.98
N MET A 745 22.54 -13.91 18.90
CA MET A 745 22.05 -13.67 17.54
C MET A 745 21.75 -14.99 16.85
N ALA A 746 20.58 -15.07 16.22
CA ALA A 746 20.14 -16.15 15.35
C ALA A 746 20.04 -15.65 13.91
N SER A 747 20.69 -16.34 12.98
CA SER A 747 20.73 -16.05 11.56
C SER A 747 19.93 -17.08 10.78
N TYR A 748 19.11 -16.64 9.84
CA TYR A 748 18.25 -17.51 9.01
C TYR A 748 18.66 -17.39 7.54
N PRO A 749 19.48 -18.32 7.02
CA PRO A 749 20.15 -18.18 5.72
C PRO A 749 19.24 -18.08 4.52
N LEU A 750 18.06 -18.71 4.56
CA LEU A 750 17.09 -18.75 3.47
C LEU A 750 15.92 -17.78 3.62
N GLU A 751 15.89 -17.02 4.71
CA GLU A 751 14.76 -16.12 4.99
C GLU A 751 15.03 -14.68 4.54
N ARG A 752 13.98 -14.08 3.97
CA ARG A 752 13.89 -12.66 3.65
C ARG A 752 13.28 -11.89 4.83
N HIS A 753 12.81 -10.66 4.59
CA HIS A 753 12.17 -9.83 5.62
C HIS A 753 10.92 -10.47 6.22
N GLY A 754 10.04 -11.03 5.41
CA GLY A 754 8.93 -11.89 5.84
C GLY A 754 9.36 -13.36 5.77
N TYR A 755 9.41 -14.04 6.92
CA TYR A 755 9.74 -15.46 6.94
C TYR A 755 8.63 -16.26 6.27
N VAL A 756 9.03 -17.30 5.54
CA VAL A 756 8.11 -18.16 4.78
C VAL A 756 8.06 -19.56 5.37
N GLN A 757 9.21 -20.08 5.81
CA GLN A 757 9.30 -21.48 6.26
C GLN A 757 8.77 -21.65 7.68
N PRO A 758 7.87 -22.62 7.92
CA PRO A 758 7.36 -22.91 9.27
C PRO A 758 8.46 -23.20 10.30
N GLU A 759 9.53 -23.91 9.88
CA GLU A 759 10.67 -24.25 10.74
C GLU A 759 11.42 -23.00 11.21
N SER A 760 11.56 -22.00 10.33
CA SER A 760 12.18 -20.71 10.68
C SER A 760 11.32 -19.93 11.68
N TRP A 761 10.00 -19.91 11.47
CA TRP A 761 9.05 -19.33 12.41
C TRP A 761 9.11 -20.03 13.77
N TYR A 762 9.09 -21.38 13.78
CA TYR A 762 9.17 -22.16 15.01
C TYR A 762 10.46 -21.88 15.78
N ASP A 763 11.62 -21.97 15.14
CA ASP A 763 12.91 -21.74 15.82
C ASP A 763 13.01 -20.30 16.36
N GLN A 764 12.54 -19.31 15.61
CA GLN A 764 12.55 -17.91 16.07
C GLN A 764 11.69 -17.70 17.32
N TYR A 765 10.45 -18.23 17.32
CA TYR A 765 9.52 -18.03 18.44
C TYR A 765 9.85 -18.94 19.62
N ARG A 766 10.46 -20.09 19.40
CA ARG A 766 11.05 -20.93 20.47
C ARG A 766 12.13 -20.15 21.23
N ARG A 767 13.02 -19.46 20.52
CA ARG A 767 14.07 -18.65 21.16
C ARG A 767 13.50 -17.46 21.94
N ILE A 768 12.45 -16.84 21.46
CA ILE A 768 11.76 -15.76 22.19
C ILE A 768 11.13 -16.33 23.48
N TYR A 769 10.45 -17.47 23.36
CA TYR A 769 9.82 -18.12 24.48
C TYR A 769 10.85 -18.54 25.55
N GLU A 770 11.94 -19.19 25.16
CA GLU A 770 13.04 -19.57 26.06
C GLU A 770 13.66 -18.33 26.74
N LEU A 771 13.97 -17.27 26.00
CA LEU A 771 14.47 -16.02 26.56
C LEU A 771 13.54 -15.47 27.66
N PHE A 772 12.23 -15.47 27.43
CA PHE A 772 11.27 -14.95 28.39
C PHE A 772 11.12 -15.87 29.61
N GLU A 773 11.08 -17.20 29.42
CA GLU A 773 11.04 -18.17 30.52
C GLU A 773 12.28 -18.05 31.44
N GLU A 774 13.47 -17.93 30.87
CA GLU A 774 14.72 -17.82 31.60
C GLU A 774 14.92 -16.49 32.33
N THR A 775 14.35 -15.41 31.78
CA THR A 775 14.66 -14.06 32.30
C THR A 775 13.51 -13.43 33.07
N LEU A 776 12.25 -13.75 32.75
CA LEU A 776 11.07 -13.09 33.34
C LEU A 776 10.38 -13.94 34.40
N LYS A 777 10.70 -15.23 34.51
CA LYS A 777 10.27 -16.13 35.60
C LYS A 777 11.44 -16.53 36.46
#